data_456bd4fd1b6cbca581b8a019472a121d
#
_entry.id   456bd4fd1b6cbca581b8a019472a121d
#
_cell.length_a   1.000
_cell.length_b   1.000
_cell.length_c   1.000
_cell.angle_alpha   90.00
_cell.angle_beta   90.00
_cell.angle_gamma   90.00
#
_symmetry.space_group_name_H-M   'P 1'
#
loop_
_entity.id
_entity.type
_entity.pdbx_description
1 polymer ?
#
loop_
_entity_poly.entity_id
_entity_poly.type
_entity_poly.pdbx_seq_one_letter_code
_entity_poly.pdbx_strand_id
1 'polypeptide(L)'
;VGEHVPPLRLRDRNLTFSADGSVWCNYLLTGINVNSYQPDTATAAQDSHELLYAALSQIPTDDIMITGFKYRKNPLDTMNAITGGIPDWDPVRYRYLGSLLDDLYRRMCSGKEFVEFDRLYWIAISQPTSRRMTERLVSTVVDVDPLEGMDWADLEEFEKHCFNSLPIEFRPRRATPEFVDWAFERATTRGLSIPMLPPLVDPDDPNTPRFKPTEKAYPEVMFDEAAEATALYSTYLTDLENGRKYTQNLSKVDRKRSLFKRFRTLAGGKIMSISHPSKRTASLPDGPVSYQSLFGIARYPARFDEAVSKFTYIVDQAIDADADFTLRVRFSQDLVETRSVSNTEKDLVSEGTANASDEFEAHEYDTKRAELRRFHTAIRDESGPIGMQMAAIFAFGSDDLDHLQSRVSALQMKFRKNGYTPLLPVGGQKDLWTMMMPGSRRTKLGDDLLQTSTAHWFSGAMPLRRSFAGDPVGMPIAINKENALGQIILLDILNATNQGNASMAFTGAQGRGKSHALKLIFLFVTALNRYASVVDHSPHGEWAVFALQVARTQVVNAATGFTYAGYRSMDPLKCLPSPEAEIVMQAHYLPLFEIDSKTSEAAYFAKILNADFRKVRGITSTRRLMEWLATAGEPEARLLLFNFEHWAALPYSRAFIDPPRRSHDDDGYPPFDNIAELAQRMEDGTTPHATVFRTNGLPVYRGKNPKGATDQNKWAAAVYGSIARMTAFRFSQIRGTCVFFADEISFLKGNEDVVELLIRSPDRIGRKDGNFLAAGSQHADDYDENYAMIEKKGALGQKTRENAIAALSHIDMPVLDSLIDMIINQTSPPDPDNPKIVRAGRHGEGWWNDGTITVRCQYFPILSAVLARFADTTTSRMIRESDLDEHGSLRSAAAGRHAANAEAA
;
A
#
# COMPACT_ATOMS: atom_id res chain seq x y z
N VAL A 1 1.56 -14.64 44.80
CA VAL A 1 2.18 -13.43 44.20
C VAL A 1 3.65 -13.78 43.96
N GLY A 2 4.05 -13.96 42.74
CA GLY A 2 5.46 -14.24 42.38
C GLY A 2 6.18 -12.95 42.07
N GLU A 3 7.34 -12.75 42.63
CA GLU A 3 8.24 -11.66 42.24
C GLU A 3 8.94 -12.02 40.95
N HIS A 4 8.95 -11.09 39.99
CA HIS A 4 9.67 -11.26 38.74
C HIS A 4 11.07 -10.64 38.87
N VAL A 5 12.09 -11.43 38.62
CA VAL A 5 13.46 -10.93 38.43
C VAL A 5 13.66 -10.74 36.93
N PRO A 6 14.03 -9.51 36.47
CA PRO A 6 14.30 -9.27 35.08
C PRO A 6 15.43 -10.16 34.57
N PRO A 7 15.33 -10.67 33.34
CA PRO A 7 16.41 -11.48 32.75
C PRO A 7 17.63 -10.64 32.39
N LEU A 8 17.47 -9.33 32.21
CA LEU A 8 18.51 -8.39 31.74
C LEU A 8 19.17 -7.69 32.92
N ARG A 9 20.51 -7.67 32.96
CA ARG A 9 21.32 -6.88 33.94
C ARG A 9 21.92 -5.63 33.32
N LEU A 10 22.47 -5.75 32.14
CA LEU A 10 23.16 -4.66 31.46
C LEU A 10 22.89 -4.71 29.96
N ARG A 11 22.99 -3.58 29.31
CA ARG A 11 22.99 -3.42 27.85
C ARG A 11 24.11 -2.47 27.41
N ASP A 12 24.82 -2.83 26.35
CA ASP A 12 25.84 -2.02 25.76
C ASP A 12 25.79 -2.18 24.24
N ARG A 13 25.66 -1.10 23.49
CA ARG A 13 25.48 -1.13 22.05
C ARG A 13 24.32 -2.08 21.68
N ASN A 14 24.56 -3.09 20.83
CA ASN A 14 23.59 -4.15 20.50
C ASN A 14 23.74 -5.41 21.35
N LEU A 15 24.44 -5.34 22.46
CA LEU A 15 24.67 -6.46 23.38
C LEU A 15 23.76 -6.37 24.60
N THR A 16 23.24 -7.50 25.03
CA THR A 16 22.49 -7.64 26.27
C THR A 16 23.13 -8.69 27.16
N PHE A 17 23.32 -8.33 28.41
CA PHE A 17 23.91 -9.18 29.46
C PHE A 17 22.82 -9.64 30.40
N SER A 18 22.57 -10.93 30.42
CA SER A 18 21.47 -11.49 31.20
C SER A 18 21.87 -11.78 32.63
N ALA A 19 20.87 -11.85 33.51
CA ALA A 19 21.08 -12.16 34.93
C ALA A 19 21.73 -13.51 35.18
N ASP A 20 21.64 -14.45 34.24
CA ASP A 20 22.27 -15.76 34.28
C ASP A 20 23.69 -15.80 33.66
N GLY A 21 24.25 -14.63 33.34
CA GLY A 21 25.57 -14.49 32.75
C GLY A 21 25.65 -14.77 31.26
N SER A 22 24.53 -15.04 30.54
CA SER A 22 24.55 -15.16 29.09
C SER A 22 24.65 -13.80 28.42
N VAL A 23 25.35 -13.75 27.29
CA VAL A 23 25.47 -12.54 26.44
C VAL A 23 24.76 -12.82 25.12
N TRP A 24 24.03 -11.81 24.64
CA TRP A 24 23.23 -11.90 23.42
C TRP A 24 23.55 -10.74 22.49
N CYS A 25 23.73 -11.05 21.21
CA CYS A 25 23.85 -10.06 20.12
C CYS A 25 22.46 -9.81 19.53
N ASN A 26 22.05 -8.56 19.45
CA ASN A 26 20.69 -8.18 19.04
C ASN A 26 20.70 -7.41 17.71
N TYR A 27 19.84 -7.84 16.79
CA TYR A 27 19.70 -7.23 15.47
C TYR A 27 18.24 -7.03 15.12
N LEU A 28 17.98 -5.98 14.34
CA LEU A 28 16.69 -5.68 13.75
C LEU A 28 16.69 -6.13 12.29
N LEU A 29 15.63 -6.76 11.86
CA LEU A 29 15.44 -7.26 10.51
C LEU A 29 14.20 -6.64 9.87
N THR A 30 14.19 -6.54 8.56
CA THR A 30 13.01 -6.18 7.76
C THR A 30 12.40 -7.45 7.20
N GLY A 31 11.08 -7.60 7.28
CA GLY A 31 10.40 -8.75 6.69
C GLY A 31 10.45 -8.76 5.16
N ILE A 32 10.43 -9.92 4.55
CA ILE A 32 10.38 -10.11 3.10
C ILE A 32 8.95 -9.87 2.61
N ASN A 33 8.82 -9.09 1.54
CA ASN A 33 7.53 -8.85 0.91
C ASN A 33 7.02 -10.12 0.22
N VAL A 34 5.80 -10.51 0.54
CA VAL A 34 5.16 -11.67 -0.08
C VAL A 34 3.65 -11.50 -0.19
N ASN A 35 3.11 -11.82 -1.35
CA ASN A 35 1.71 -12.19 -1.51
C ASN A 35 1.62 -13.71 -1.65
N SER A 36 1.01 -14.36 -0.68
CA SER A 36 0.92 -15.83 -0.66
C SER A 36 0.09 -16.42 -1.82
N TYR A 37 -0.70 -15.61 -2.52
CA TYR A 37 -1.42 -16.03 -3.72
C TYR A 37 -0.59 -15.88 -5.02
N GLN A 38 0.54 -15.17 -4.98
CA GLN A 38 1.46 -15.01 -6.10
C GLN A 38 2.64 -15.97 -5.92
N PRO A 39 2.71 -17.09 -6.68
CA PRO A 39 3.71 -18.16 -6.47
C PRO A 39 5.14 -17.67 -6.48
N ASP A 40 5.48 -16.76 -7.40
CA ASP A 40 6.85 -16.27 -7.56
C ASP A 40 7.32 -15.50 -6.32
N THR A 41 6.47 -14.63 -5.75
CA THR A 41 6.81 -13.90 -4.52
C THR A 41 6.89 -14.84 -3.32
N ALA A 42 6.04 -15.86 -3.27
CA ALA A 42 6.03 -16.85 -2.21
C ALA A 42 7.30 -17.73 -2.25
N THR A 43 7.72 -18.19 -3.43
CA THR A 43 8.95 -18.96 -3.62
C THR A 43 10.17 -18.14 -3.23
N ALA A 44 10.30 -16.92 -3.74
CA ALA A 44 11.41 -16.03 -3.41
C ALA A 44 11.50 -15.73 -1.90
N ALA A 45 10.36 -15.58 -1.22
CA ALA A 45 10.33 -15.39 0.22
C ALA A 45 10.74 -16.67 0.98
N GLN A 46 10.33 -17.84 0.51
CA GLN A 46 10.75 -19.12 1.08
C GLN A 46 12.25 -19.32 0.95
N ASP A 47 12.81 -19.09 -0.24
CA ASP A 47 14.25 -19.19 -0.50
C ASP A 47 15.05 -18.24 0.40
N SER A 48 14.56 -17.00 0.60
CA SER A 48 15.20 -16.04 1.52
C SER A 48 15.22 -16.55 2.96
N HIS A 49 14.13 -17.17 3.44
CA HIS A 49 14.09 -17.76 4.78
C HIS A 49 15.00 -18.98 4.90
N GLU A 50 15.10 -19.79 3.86
CA GLU A 50 16.03 -20.92 3.84
C GLU A 50 17.47 -20.45 3.93
N LEU A 51 17.87 -19.40 3.19
CA LEU A 51 19.17 -18.75 3.29
C LEU A 51 19.42 -18.22 4.72
N LEU A 52 18.42 -17.61 5.36
CA LEU A 52 18.55 -17.16 6.74
C LEU A 52 18.84 -18.31 7.69
N TYR A 53 18.09 -19.40 7.60
CA TYR A 53 18.31 -20.56 8.46
C TYR A 53 19.64 -21.27 8.18
N ALA A 54 20.05 -21.33 6.92
CA ALA A 54 21.36 -21.85 6.55
C ALA A 54 22.49 -21.00 7.16
N ALA A 55 22.40 -19.69 7.08
CA ALA A 55 23.35 -18.77 7.70
C ALA A 55 23.41 -18.91 9.22
N LEU A 56 22.25 -18.94 9.88
CA LEU A 56 22.13 -19.10 11.33
C LEU A 56 22.66 -20.44 11.82
N SER A 57 22.55 -21.50 11.01
CA SER A 57 23.06 -22.84 11.36
C SER A 57 24.59 -22.91 11.44
N GLN A 58 25.28 -21.96 10.80
CA GLN A 58 26.75 -21.89 10.82
C GLN A 58 27.28 -21.11 12.03
N ILE A 59 26.42 -20.38 12.75
CA ILE A 59 26.81 -19.61 13.93
C ILE A 59 26.86 -20.55 15.13
N PRO A 60 27.99 -20.67 15.83
CA PRO A 60 28.09 -21.48 17.05
C PRO A 60 27.29 -20.77 18.18
N THR A 61 26.11 -21.29 18.50
CA THR A 61 25.23 -20.69 19.50
C THR A 61 24.40 -21.76 20.22
N ASP A 62 24.02 -21.47 21.46
CA ASP A 62 23.14 -22.36 22.25
C ASP A 62 21.65 -22.05 22.03
N ASP A 63 21.32 -20.82 21.66
CA ASP A 63 19.93 -20.38 21.52
C ASP A 63 19.81 -19.16 20.59
N ILE A 64 18.81 -19.18 19.74
CA ILE A 64 18.43 -18.07 18.86
C ILE A 64 16.99 -17.70 19.13
N MET A 65 16.75 -16.42 19.34
CA MET A 65 15.39 -15.85 19.47
C MET A 65 15.07 -15.01 18.25
N ILE A 66 13.96 -15.30 17.59
CA ILE A 66 13.43 -14.47 16.51
C ILE A 66 12.06 -13.98 16.94
N THR A 67 11.88 -12.67 17.07
CA THR A 67 10.64 -12.07 17.58
C THR A 67 10.04 -11.11 16.57
N GLY A 68 8.73 -11.17 16.39
CA GLY A 68 7.97 -10.18 15.62
C GLY A 68 7.13 -9.33 16.58
N PHE A 69 7.57 -8.11 16.80
CA PHE A 69 6.86 -7.12 17.60
C PHE A 69 5.94 -6.27 16.75
N LYS A 70 4.68 -6.10 17.16
CA LYS A 70 3.80 -5.08 16.57
C LYS A 70 4.15 -3.73 17.18
N TYR A 71 4.36 -2.72 16.33
CA TYR A 71 4.60 -1.35 16.76
C TYR A 71 3.72 -0.35 16.03
N ARG A 72 3.50 0.80 16.63
CA ARG A 72 2.83 1.94 16.02
C ARG A 72 3.85 2.78 15.27
N LYS A 73 3.61 3.02 13.99
CA LYS A 73 4.44 3.88 13.17
C LYS A 73 4.25 5.34 13.58
N ASN A 74 5.34 6.09 13.66
CA ASN A 74 5.25 7.52 13.94
C ASN A 74 4.60 8.25 12.75
N PRO A 75 3.55 9.04 12.97
CA PRO A 75 2.95 9.83 11.90
C PRO A 75 3.94 10.75 11.17
N LEU A 76 4.96 11.26 11.85
CA LEU A 76 6.04 12.04 11.22
C LEU A 76 6.83 11.22 10.19
N ASP A 77 7.08 9.95 10.43
CA ASP A 77 7.79 9.10 9.46
C ASP A 77 6.98 8.95 8.18
N THR A 78 5.66 8.81 8.29
CA THR A 78 4.77 8.78 7.15
C THR A 78 4.74 10.12 6.41
N MET A 79 4.68 11.23 7.14
CA MET A 79 4.75 12.57 6.53
C MET A 79 6.10 12.80 5.83
N ASN A 80 7.19 12.39 6.45
CA ASN A 80 8.52 12.45 5.85
C ASN A 80 8.62 11.58 4.58
N ALA A 81 8.00 10.39 4.57
CA ALA A 81 7.94 9.55 3.38
C ALA A 81 7.10 10.21 2.27
N ILE A 82 5.99 10.88 2.62
CA ILE A 82 5.16 11.61 1.63
C ILE A 82 5.95 12.77 1.03
N THR A 83 6.62 13.57 1.85
CA THR A 83 7.33 14.77 1.38
C THR A 83 8.73 14.47 0.87
N GLY A 84 9.32 13.33 1.24
CA GLY A 84 10.69 12.94 0.86
C GLY A 84 10.90 12.74 -0.64
N GLY A 85 9.84 12.43 -1.40
CA GLY A 85 9.87 12.36 -2.86
C GLY A 85 9.76 13.71 -3.57
N ILE A 86 9.52 14.82 -2.83
CA ILE A 86 9.32 16.16 -3.40
C ILE A 86 10.64 16.94 -3.33
N PRO A 87 11.28 17.22 -4.47
CA PRO A 87 12.46 18.07 -4.49
C PRO A 87 12.15 19.45 -3.90
N ASP A 88 13.02 19.95 -3.05
CA ASP A 88 12.90 21.27 -2.41
C ASP A 88 11.52 21.48 -1.76
N TRP A 89 11.10 20.52 -0.92
CA TRP A 89 9.84 20.62 -0.21
C TRP A 89 9.77 21.94 0.58
N ASP A 90 8.79 22.77 0.18
CA ASP A 90 8.45 24.02 0.86
C ASP A 90 6.91 24.13 0.97
N PRO A 91 6.34 24.20 2.18
CA PRO A 91 4.90 24.34 2.36
C PRO A 91 4.32 25.64 1.78
N VAL A 92 5.12 26.65 1.55
CA VAL A 92 4.69 27.90 0.89
C VAL A 92 4.51 27.66 -0.61
N ARG A 93 5.47 27.00 -1.24
CA ARG A 93 5.43 26.64 -2.67
C ARG A 93 4.31 25.64 -2.96
N TYR A 94 4.14 24.65 -2.07
CA TYR A 94 3.11 23.60 -2.19
C TYR A 94 1.97 23.84 -1.20
N ARG A 95 1.50 25.10 -1.08
CA ARG A 95 0.54 25.52 -0.06
C ARG A 95 -0.71 24.65 0.03
N TYR A 96 -1.25 24.23 -1.12
CA TYR A 96 -2.44 23.40 -1.17
C TYR A 96 -2.15 21.98 -0.64
N LEU A 97 -1.06 21.38 -1.09
CA LEU A 97 -0.61 20.07 -0.60
C LEU A 97 -0.28 20.13 0.88
N GLY A 98 0.41 21.18 1.34
CA GLY A 98 0.72 21.38 2.76
C GLY A 98 -0.53 21.35 3.63
N SER A 99 -1.59 22.04 3.20
CA SER A 99 -2.88 22.03 3.92
C SER A 99 -3.54 20.65 3.99
N LEU A 100 -3.47 19.86 2.90
CA LEU A 100 -3.98 18.48 2.89
C LEU A 100 -3.17 17.57 3.82
N LEU A 101 -1.85 17.73 3.82
CA LEU A 101 -0.95 16.94 4.68
C LEU A 101 -1.07 17.31 6.15
N ASP A 102 -1.29 18.59 6.49
CA ASP A 102 -1.58 19.01 7.86
C ASP A 102 -2.87 18.37 8.39
N ASP A 103 -3.92 18.27 7.55
CA ASP A 103 -5.16 17.60 7.94
C ASP A 103 -4.95 16.09 8.13
N LEU A 104 -4.21 15.45 7.24
CA LEU A 104 -3.86 14.03 7.36
C LEU A 104 -3.06 13.79 8.65
N TYR A 105 -2.03 14.59 8.89
CA TYR A 105 -1.20 14.49 10.10
C TYR A 105 -2.03 14.61 11.38
N ARG A 106 -2.94 15.58 11.46
CA ARG A 106 -3.88 15.73 12.58
C ARG A 106 -4.70 14.48 12.82
N ARG A 107 -5.26 13.89 11.76
CA ARG A 107 -6.10 12.68 11.87
C ARG A 107 -5.29 11.48 12.33
N MET A 108 -4.08 11.30 11.83
CA MET A 108 -3.15 10.26 12.28
C MET A 108 -2.78 10.44 13.75
N CYS A 109 -2.53 11.69 14.16
CA CYS A 109 -2.22 12.04 15.53
C CYS A 109 -3.37 11.78 16.49
N SER A 110 -4.61 11.93 16.05
CA SER A 110 -5.79 11.66 16.89
C SER A 110 -5.87 10.21 17.39
N GLY A 111 -5.14 9.30 16.75
CA GLY A 111 -5.16 7.85 17.06
C GLY A 111 -6.46 7.14 16.71
N LYS A 112 -7.41 7.83 16.07
CA LYS A 112 -8.73 7.28 15.68
C LYS A 112 -8.80 6.94 14.20
N GLU A 113 -8.12 7.72 13.36
CA GLU A 113 -8.15 7.58 11.90
C GLU A 113 -6.72 7.44 11.37
N PHE A 114 -6.54 6.66 10.31
CA PHE A 114 -5.27 6.47 9.61
C PHE A 114 -4.11 6.05 10.52
N VAL A 115 -4.40 5.24 11.54
CA VAL A 115 -3.36 4.72 12.44
C VAL A 115 -2.62 3.61 11.72
N GLU A 116 -1.32 3.78 11.55
CA GLU A 116 -0.45 2.78 10.96
C GLU A 116 0.26 1.97 12.03
N PHE A 117 0.26 0.67 11.83
CA PHE A 117 1.11 -0.26 12.56
C PHE A 117 2.04 -0.96 11.57
N ASP A 118 3.14 -1.50 12.09
CA ASP A 118 4.01 -2.39 11.34
C ASP A 118 4.59 -3.44 12.29
N ARG A 119 5.38 -4.36 11.75
CA ARG A 119 6.02 -5.41 12.51
C ARG A 119 7.53 -5.27 12.46
N LEU A 120 8.14 -5.08 13.62
CA LEU A 120 9.58 -5.10 13.80
C LEU A 120 10.00 -6.54 14.03
N TYR A 121 10.90 -7.05 13.19
CA TYR A 121 11.52 -8.33 13.41
C TYR A 121 12.84 -8.14 14.13
N TRP A 122 13.01 -8.92 15.20
CA TRP A 122 14.17 -8.89 16.09
C TRP A 122 14.81 -10.26 16.10
N ILE A 123 16.13 -10.33 15.96
CA ILE A 123 16.87 -11.55 16.16
C ILE A 123 17.89 -11.34 17.29
N ALA A 124 17.93 -12.25 18.27
CA ALA A 124 18.93 -12.28 19.32
C ALA A 124 19.64 -13.62 19.27
N ILE A 125 20.96 -13.60 19.25
CA ILE A 125 21.86 -14.76 19.12
C ILE A 125 22.72 -14.84 20.37
N SER A 126 22.64 -15.95 21.10
CA SER A 126 23.42 -16.12 22.35
C SER A 126 24.86 -16.55 22.05
N GLN A 127 25.79 -15.99 22.78
CA GLN A 127 27.18 -16.51 22.79
C GLN A 127 27.21 -17.90 23.42
N PRO A 128 27.95 -18.88 22.84
CA PRO A 128 28.00 -20.24 23.38
C PRO A 128 28.58 -20.28 24.79
N THR A 129 28.00 -21.13 25.62
CA THR A 129 28.36 -21.24 27.07
C THR A 129 29.51 -22.18 27.37
N SER A 130 30.11 -22.82 26.39
CA SER A 130 31.10 -23.90 26.57
C SER A 130 32.32 -23.51 27.42
N ARG A 131 32.65 -22.23 27.56
CA ARG A 131 33.75 -21.75 28.41
C ARG A 131 33.36 -21.38 29.85
N ARG A 132 32.08 -21.29 30.21
CA ARG A 132 31.58 -20.66 31.44
C ARG A 132 30.93 -21.56 32.47
N MET A 133 30.90 -22.89 32.27
CA MET A 133 30.28 -23.79 33.30
C MET A 133 31.00 -23.75 34.66
N THR A 134 32.29 -23.55 34.68
CA THR A 134 33.08 -23.39 35.91
C THR A 134 32.88 -22.02 36.55
N GLU A 135 32.77 -20.96 35.77
CA GLU A 135 32.48 -19.59 36.24
C GLU A 135 31.06 -19.42 36.77
N ARG A 136 30.07 -20.14 36.19
CA ARG A 136 28.69 -20.17 36.71
C ARG A 136 28.56 -20.74 38.09
N LEU A 137 29.33 -21.75 38.44
CA LEU A 137 29.37 -22.31 39.78
C LEU A 137 29.96 -21.32 40.81
N VAL A 138 30.90 -20.48 40.35
CA VAL A 138 31.54 -19.47 41.21
C VAL A 138 30.64 -18.23 41.35
N SER A 139 29.96 -17.77 40.31
CA SER A 139 29.08 -16.60 40.35
C SER A 139 27.77 -16.81 41.11
N THR A 140 27.36 -18.07 41.34
CA THR A 140 26.21 -18.38 42.19
C THR A 140 26.54 -18.26 43.70
N VAL A 141 27.83 -18.21 44.03
CA VAL A 141 28.31 -18.20 45.45
C VAL A 141 28.95 -16.83 45.80
N VAL A 142 29.45 -16.10 44.83
CA VAL A 142 30.09 -14.79 45.02
C VAL A 142 29.40 -13.78 44.09
N ASP A 143 29.04 -12.64 44.65
CA ASP A 143 28.42 -11.51 43.91
C ASP A 143 29.52 -10.80 43.05
N VAL A 144 29.99 -11.50 42.01
CA VAL A 144 31.00 -11.01 41.06
C VAL A 144 30.26 -10.24 39.96
N ASP A 145 30.75 -9.06 39.62
CA ASP A 145 30.30 -8.31 38.46
C ASP A 145 30.40 -9.19 37.20
N PRO A 146 29.30 -9.47 36.50
CA PRO A 146 29.33 -10.34 35.33
C PRO A 146 30.25 -9.83 34.21
N LEU A 147 30.76 -8.62 34.30
CA LEU A 147 31.71 -8.02 33.38
C LEU A 147 33.17 -8.19 33.77
N GLU A 148 33.46 -8.57 35.02
CA GLU A 148 34.83 -8.86 35.49
C GLU A 148 35.32 -10.17 34.85
N GLY A 149 36.38 -10.09 34.04
CA GLY A 149 36.98 -11.22 33.35
C GLY A 149 36.40 -11.55 31.96
N MET A 150 35.55 -10.72 31.40
CA MET A 150 35.03 -10.88 30.05
C MET A 150 36.08 -10.51 29.02
N ASP A 151 36.31 -11.37 28.03
CA ASP A 151 37.11 -11.04 26.86
C ASP A 151 36.28 -10.28 25.85
N TRP A 152 36.45 -8.96 25.83
CA TRP A 152 35.75 -8.06 24.93
C TRP A 152 36.14 -8.26 23.46
N ALA A 153 37.37 -8.70 23.18
CA ALA A 153 37.83 -8.96 21.82
C ALA A 153 37.11 -10.17 21.21
N ASP A 154 37.04 -11.27 21.97
CA ASP A 154 36.28 -12.49 21.56
C ASP A 154 34.77 -12.15 21.34
N LEU A 155 34.21 -11.30 22.17
CA LEU A 155 32.82 -10.90 22.06
C LEU A 155 32.56 -10.02 20.84
N GLU A 156 33.45 -9.07 20.54
CA GLU A 156 33.36 -8.24 19.34
C GLU A 156 33.57 -9.05 18.06
N GLU A 157 34.45 -10.03 18.09
CA GLU A 157 34.66 -10.95 16.95
C GLU A 157 33.40 -11.83 16.71
N PHE A 158 32.82 -12.36 17.78
CA PHE A 158 31.57 -13.12 17.70
C PHE A 158 30.43 -12.25 17.16
N GLU A 159 30.28 -11.01 17.65
CA GLU A 159 29.25 -10.07 17.19
C GLU A 159 29.42 -9.76 15.70
N LYS A 160 30.65 -9.47 15.25
CA LYS A 160 30.95 -9.22 13.83
C LYS A 160 30.64 -10.44 12.97
N HIS A 161 30.98 -11.65 13.45
CA HIS A 161 30.65 -12.88 12.76
C HIS A 161 29.14 -13.05 12.61
N CYS A 162 28.37 -12.87 13.69
CA CYS A 162 26.92 -12.94 13.65
C CYS A 162 26.33 -11.93 12.66
N PHE A 163 26.74 -10.65 12.73
CA PHE A 163 26.21 -9.61 11.86
C PHE A 163 26.48 -9.88 10.37
N ASN A 164 27.70 -10.27 10.05
CA ASN A 164 28.11 -10.54 8.67
C ASN A 164 27.49 -11.82 8.09
N SER A 165 27.03 -12.73 8.94
CA SER A 165 26.35 -13.95 8.52
C SER A 165 24.88 -13.71 8.17
N LEU A 166 24.26 -12.61 8.63
CA LEU A 166 22.85 -12.33 8.36
C LEU A 166 22.63 -11.93 6.89
N PRO A 167 21.67 -12.55 6.16
CA PRO A 167 21.42 -12.23 4.76
C PRO A 167 20.96 -10.79 4.57
N ILE A 168 21.50 -10.13 3.53
CA ILE A 168 21.24 -8.72 3.23
C ILE A 168 19.78 -8.45 2.83
N GLU A 169 19.07 -9.45 2.33
CA GLU A 169 17.65 -9.40 1.96
C GLU A 169 16.77 -8.96 3.13
N PHE A 170 17.15 -9.34 4.35
CA PHE A 170 16.47 -8.92 5.58
C PHE A 170 16.95 -7.57 6.12
N ARG A 171 17.88 -6.89 5.44
CA ARG A 171 18.43 -5.57 5.81
C ARG A 171 18.81 -5.48 7.29
N PRO A 172 19.72 -6.33 7.79
CA PRO A 172 20.04 -6.40 9.21
C PRO A 172 20.65 -5.08 9.70
N ARG A 173 20.25 -4.67 10.90
CA ARG A 173 20.78 -3.52 11.62
C ARG A 173 21.04 -3.90 13.07
N ARG A 174 22.03 -3.30 13.71
CA ARG A 174 22.30 -3.47 15.14
C ARG A 174 21.22 -2.79 15.96
N ALA A 175 20.64 -3.46 16.94
CA ALA A 175 19.67 -2.88 17.85
C ALA A 175 20.41 -2.00 18.88
N THR A 176 20.01 -0.75 19.02
CA THR A 176 20.57 0.13 20.04
C THR A 176 19.96 -0.15 21.42
N PRO A 177 20.54 0.33 22.53
CA PRO A 177 19.97 0.19 23.86
C PRO A 177 18.51 0.67 23.95
N GLU A 178 18.15 1.74 23.26
CA GLU A 178 16.79 2.29 23.25
C GLU A 178 15.78 1.31 22.66
N PHE A 179 16.18 0.50 21.64
CA PHE A 179 15.34 -0.57 21.12
C PHE A 179 15.15 -1.71 22.10
N VAL A 180 16.18 -2.06 22.87
CA VAL A 180 16.06 -3.06 23.95
C VAL A 180 15.05 -2.56 24.99
N ASP A 181 15.19 -1.30 25.40
CA ASP A 181 14.30 -0.64 26.33
C ASP A 181 12.85 -0.64 25.82
N TRP A 182 12.67 -0.30 24.56
CA TRP A 182 11.38 -0.34 23.88
C TRP A 182 10.77 -1.77 23.89
N ALA A 183 11.57 -2.80 23.65
CA ALA A 183 11.06 -4.18 23.65
C ALA A 183 10.52 -4.60 25.03
N PHE A 184 11.14 -4.13 26.12
CA PHE A 184 10.64 -4.36 27.49
C PHE A 184 9.37 -3.56 27.76
N GLU A 185 9.31 -2.30 27.35
CA GLU A 185 8.09 -1.48 27.44
C GLU A 185 6.94 -2.18 26.70
N ARG A 186 7.17 -2.56 25.45
CA ARG A 186 6.20 -3.31 24.65
C ARG A 186 5.68 -4.56 25.35
N ALA A 187 6.54 -5.34 25.96
CA ALA A 187 6.15 -6.55 26.67
C ALA A 187 5.30 -6.28 27.90
N THR A 188 5.51 -5.16 28.58
CA THR A 188 4.76 -4.82 29.82
C THR A 188 3.45 -4.08 29.55
N THR A 189 3.37 -3.30 28.45
CA THR A 189 2.21 -2.46 28.10
C THR A 189 1.31 -3.11 27.05
N ARG A 190 1.56 -4.37 26.69
CA ARG A 190 0.77 -5.07 25.67
C ARG A 190 -0.73 -5.03 26.00
N GLY A 191 -1.54 -4.53 25.07
CA GLY A 191 -2.98 -4.35 25.25
C GLY A 191 -3.40 -3.04 25.93
N LEU A 192 -2.47 -2.24 26.46
CA LEU A 192 -2.75 -0.90 26.98
C LEU A 192 -2.45 0.17 25.92
N SER A 193 -1.23 0.17 25.41
CA SER A 193 -0.76 1.04 24.36
C SER A 193 0.29 0.30 23.53
N ILE A 194 0.48 0.74 22.31
CA ILE A 194 1.58 0.24 21.48
C ILE A 194 2.60 1.38 21.39
N PRO A 195 3.76 1.23 22.06
CA PRO A 195 4.77 2.28 22.10
C PRO A 195 5.32 2.55 20.68
N MET A 196 5.64 3.80 20.39
CA MET A 196 6.32 4.16 19.16
C MET A 196 7.76 3.67 19.21
N LEU A 197 8.27 3.28 18.03
CA LEU A 197 9.68 2.90 17.93
C LEU A 197 10.61 4.10 18.18
N PRO A 198 11.78 3.84 18.77
CA PRO A 198 12.91 4.77 18.68
C PRO A 198 13.20 5.10 17.21
N PRO A 199 13.75 6.29 16.91
CA PRO A 199 14.09 6.66 15.55
C PRO A 199 15.06 5.66 14.92
N LEU A 200 14.71 5.15 13.74
CA LEU A 200 15.57 4.25 12.96
C LEU A 200 16.68 5.00 12.20
N VAL A 201 16.54 6.30 12.06
CA VAL A 201 17.46 7.21 11.37
C VAL A 201 17.94 8.24 12.38
N ASP A 202 19.21 8.64 12.28
CA ASP A 202 19.77 9.69 13.12
C ASP A 202 18.93 10.98 12.95
N PRO A 203 18.26 11.46 14.00
CA PRO A 203 17.44 12.65 13.91
C PRO A 203 18.26 13.91 13.57
N ASP A 204 19.56 13.86 13.71
CA ASP A 204 20.46 14.98 13.46
C ASP A 204 21.13 14.92 12.08
N ASP A 205 20.83 13.91 11.24
CA ASP A 205 21.27 13.89 9.84
C ASP A 205 20.61 15.04 9.07
N PRO A 206 21.40 16.02 8.58
CA PRO A 206 20.87 17.17 7.85
C PRO A 206 20.22 16.80 6.50
N ASN A 207 20.47 15.60 5.98
CA ASN A 207 19.90 15.11 4.73
C ASN A 207 18.55 14.40 4.92
N THR A 208 18.11 14.22 6.15
CA THR A 208 16.78 13.62 6.41
C THR A 208 15.70 14.68 6.19
N PRO A 209 14.85 14.57 5.15
CA PRO A 209 13.73 15.49 4.97
C PRO A 209 12.81 15.44 6.19
N ARG A 210 12.53 16.59 6.78
CA ARG A 210 11.63 16.68 7.95
C ARG A 210 10.37 17.43 7.55
N PHE A 211 9.25 16.75 7.64
CA PHE A 211 7.95 17.40 7.57
C PHE A 211 7.81 18.39 8.74
N LYS A 212 7.41 19.62 8.43
CA LYS A 212 7.08 20.64 9.45
C LYS A 212 5.62 21.00 9.25
N PRO A 213 4.75 20.78 10.27
CA PRO A 213 3.37 21.25 10.23
C PRO A 213 3.33 22.76 10.04
N THR A 214 2.39 23.25 9.24
CA THR A 214 2.21 24.69 8.99
C THR A 214 1.48 25.39 10.13
N GLU A 215 0.71 24.66 10.95
CA GLU A 215 0.00 25.21 12.11
C GLU A 215 0.61 24.74 13.43
N LYS A 216 0.77 25.67 14.37
CA LYS A 216 1.46 25.44 15.66
C LYS A 216 0.75 24.52 16.66
N ALA A 217 -0.40 23.94 16.34
CA ALA A 217 -1.33 23.46 17.36
C ALA A 217 -1.39 21.92 17.52
N TYR A 218 -0.38 21.11 17.12
CA TYR A 218 -0.71 19.74 16.89
C TYR A 218 -0.08 18.62 17.71
N PRO A 219 1.05 18.64 18.34
CA PRO A 219 1.56 17.41 18.89
C PRO A 219 1.47 17.22 20.41
N GLU A 220 1.11 18.25 21.14
CA GLU A 220 1.19 18.17 22.61
C GLU A 220 0.36 17.03 23.20
N VAL A 221 -0.79 16.68 22.60
CA VAL A 221 -1.65 15.60 23.09
C VAL A 221 -1.08 14.21 22.78
N MET A 222 -0.41 14.04 21.64
CA MET A 222 0.19 12.74 21.29
C MET A 222 1.52 12.49 21.99
N PHE A 223 2.30 13.54 22.18
CA PHE A 223 3.54 13.44 22.95
C PHE A 223 3.27 13.17 24.43
N ASP A 224 2.11 13.60 24.96
CA ASP A 224 1.72 13.29 26.33
C ASP A 224 1.38 11.81 26.51
N GLU A 225 0.66 11.17 25.57
CA GLU A 225 0.43 9.71 25.64
C GLU A 225 1.73 8.92 25.42
N ALA A 226 2.57 9.32 24.48
CA ALA A 226 3.87 8.72 24.27
C ALA A 226 4.85 9.03 25.42
N ALA A 227 4.81 10.24 25.97
CA ALA A 227 5.59 10.62 27.15
C ALA A 227 5.11 9.91 28.41
N GLU A 228 3.81 9.65 28.58
CA GLU A 228 3.28 8.82 29.67
C GLU A 228 3.74 7.35 29.52
N ALA A 229 3.68 6.78 28.30
CA ALA A 229 4.20 5.45 28.02
C ALA A 229 5.71 5.36 28.26
N THR A 230 6.49 6.33 27.75
CA THR A 230 7.94 6.41 27.96
C THR A 230 8.30 6.60 29.42
N ALA A 231 7.50 7.34 30.19
CA ALA A 231 7.75 7.58 31.61
C ALA A 231 7.39 6.35 32.49
N LEU A 232 6.33 5.61 32.13
CA LEU A 232 6.02 4.32 32.77
C LEU A 232 7.15 3.32 32.52
N TYR A 233 7.66 3.33 31.31
CA TYR A 233 8.73 2.49 30.87
C TYR A 233 10.08 2.84 31.51
N SER A 234 10.48 4.12 31.57
CA SER A 234 11.65 4.59 32.31
C SER A 234 11.62 4.12 33.76
N THR A 235 10.43 4.16 34.38
CA THR A 235 10.25 3.68 35.75
C THR A 235 10.46 2.16 35.84
N TYR A 236 9.96 1.40 34.85
CA TYR A 236 10.16 -0.04 34.78
C TYR A 236 11.65 -0.39 34.62
N LEU A 237 12.37 0.27 33.70
CA LEU A 237 13.79 0.04 33.48
C LEU A 237 14.64 0.46 34.69
N THR A 238 14.34 1.61 35.29
CA THR A 238 15.03 2.07 36.51
C THR A 238 14.82 1.05 37.64
N ASP A 239 13.62 0.46 37.72
CA ASP A 239 13.34 -0.59 38.70
C ASP A 239 14.07 -1.91 38.32
N LEU A 240 14.26 -2.21 37.03
CA LEU A 240 15.10 -3.32 36.59
C LEU A 240 16.57 -3.11 36.92
N GLU A 241 17.12 -1.92 36.62
CA GLU A 241 18.50 -1.56 36.91
C GLU A 241 18.80 -1.53 38.40
N ASN A 242 17.84 -1.12 39.23
CA ASN A 242 17.97 -1.07 40.68
C ASN A 242 17.62 -2.41 41.38
N GLY A 243 17.39 -3.48 40.63
CA GLY A 243 17.05 -4.80 41.18
C GLY A 243 15.68 -4.85 41.87
N ARG A 244 14.82 -3.87 41.65
CA ARG A 244 13.47 -3.87 42.19
C ARG A 244 12.60 -4.96 41.53
N LYS A 245 11.83 -5.65 42.34
CA LYS A 245 11.03 -6.80 41.95
C LYS A 245 9.69 -6.34 41.39
N TYR A 246 9.36 -6.75 40.16
CA TYR A 246 8.07 -6.53 39.58
C TYR A 246 7.05 -7.52 40.10
N THR A 247 5.95 -7.05 40.66
CA THR A 247 4.95 -7.92 41.28
C THR A 247 3.85 -8.25 40.28
N GLN A 248 3.75 -9.50 39.85
CA GLN A 248 2.56 -10.01 39.17
C GLN A 248 1.40 -10.05 40.15
N ASN A 249 0.42 -9.20 40.00
CA ASN A 249 -0.70 -9.16 40.92
C ASN A 249 -1.94 -9.81 40.29
N LEU A 250 -2.00 -11.14 40.32
CA LEU A 250 -3.16 -11.92 39.89
C LEU A 250 -4.41 -11.67 40.76
N SER A 251 -4.27 -11.01 41.92
CA SER A 251 -5.33 -10.85 42.93
C SER A 251 -6.24 -9.63 42.72
N LYS A 252 -5.88 -8.69 41.82
CA LYS A 252 -6.63 -7.44 41.63
C LYS A 252 -7.58 -7.46 40.42
N VAL A 253 -7.96 -8.62 39.94
CA VAL A 253 -8.94 -8.73 38.85
C VAL A 253 -10.30 -8.23 39.32
N ASP A 254 -10.76 -7.26 38.61
CA ASP A 254 -12.05 -6.57 38.66
C ASP A 254 -13.03 -6.94 39.81
N ARG A 255 -13.22 -6.03 40.75
CA ARG A 255 -14.13 -6.17 41.90
C ARG A 255 -15.62 -6.35 41.52
N LYS A 256 -15.97 -6.08 40.25
CA LYS A 256 -17.36 -6.17 39.75
C LYS A 256 -17.76 -7.58 39.31
N ARG A 257 -16.84 -8.52 39.19
CA ARG A 257 -17.16 -9.89 38.75
C ARG A 257 -17.54 -10.79 39.94
N SER A 258 -18.49 -11.71 39.71
CA SER A 258 -18.86 -12.70 40.73
C SER A 258 -17.61 -13.48 41.11
N LEU A 259 -17.42 -13.73 42.42
CA LEU A 259 -16.29 -14.47 42.99
C LEU A 259 -16.04 -15.81 42.28
N PHE A 260 -17.09 -16.48 41.84
CA PHE A 260 -17.00 -17.75 41.14
C PHE A 260 -16.42 -17.66 39.73
N LYS A 261 -16.77 -16.61 38.94
CA LYS A 261 -16.19 -16.35 37.63
C LYS A 261 -14.71 -15.95 37.74
N ARG A 262 -14.37 -15.15 38.77
CA ARG A 262 -12.98 -14.76 39.09
C ARG A 262 -12.12 -15.99 39.43
N PHE A 263 -12.61 -16.87 40.26
CA PHE A 263 -11.87 -18.06 40.67
C PHE A 263 -11.61 -19.01 39.50
N ARG A 264 -12.59 -19.21 38.62
CA ARG A 264 -12.47 -20.07 37.44
C ARG A 264 -11.47 -19.50 36.39
N THR A 265 -11.40 -18.17 36.24
CA THR A 265 -10.51 -17.52 35.29
C THR A 265 -9.07 -17.48 35.81
N LEU A 266 -8.87 -17.18 37.09
CA LEU A 266 -7.56 -17.05 37.71
C LEU A 266 -6.95 -18.39 38.16
N ALA A 267 -7.76 -19.30 38.67
CA ALA A 267 -7.31 -20.63 39.04
C ALA A 267 -6.87 -21.47 37.83
N GLY A 268 -7.35 -21.15 36.64
CA GLY A 268 -6.88 -21.76 35.39
C GLY A 268 -5.45 -21.41 35.01
N GLY A 269 -4.83 -20.35 35.55
CA GLY A 269 -3.45 -19.93 35.24
C GLY A 269 -3.19 -19.62 33.78
N LYS A 270 -4.23 -19.25 33.00
CA LYS A 270 -4.18 -19.01 31.55
C LYS A 270 -3.97 -17.55 31.15
N ILE A 271 -4.02 -16.67 32.15
CA ILE A 271 -3.89 -15.22 31.95
C ILE A 271 -3.00 -14.68 33.07
N MET A 272 -2.11 -13.80 32.70
CA MET A 272 -1.33 -12.98 33.62
C MET A 272 -1.79 -11.52 33.55
N SER A 273 -1.51 -10.76 34.59
CA SER A 273 -1.77 -9.32 34.63
C SER A 273 -0.54 -8.57 35.12
N ILE A 274 -0.26 -7.44 34.46
CA ILE A 274 0.81 -6.53 34.84
C ILE A 274 0.16 -5.21 35.21
N SER A 275 0.34 -4.77 36.47
CA SER A 275 -0.20 -3.52 37.00
C SER A 275 0.85 -2.43 36.91
N HIS A 276 0.49 -1.29 36.34
CA HIS A 276 1.35 -0.12 36.26
C HIS A 276 0.99 0.89 37.37
N PRO A 277 1.99 1.53 38.01
CA PRO A 277 1.71 2.56 38.99
C PRO A 277 1.06 3.78 38.33
N SER A 278 -0.01 4.30 38.93
CA SER A 278 -0.65 5.53 38.46
C SER A 278 0.18 6.75 38.93
N LYS A 279 0.56 7.63 37.96
CA LYS A 279 1.23 8.89 38.30
C LYS A 279 0.28 9.98 38.82
N ARG A 280 -1.03 9.85 38.59
CA ARG A 280 -1.99 10.94 38.88
C ARG A 280 -2.42 11.08 40.33
N THR A 281 -2.31 10.06 41.14
CA THR A 281 -2.75 10.17 42.56
C THR A 281 -2.01 9.16 43.45
N ALA A 282 -1.24 9.65 44.40
CA ALA A 282 -0.65 8.85 45.46
C ALA A 282 -1.67 8.12 46.35
N SER A 283 -2.95 8.39 46.17
CA SER A 283 -4.08 7.84 46.90
C SER A 283 -4.85 6.72 46.18
N LEU A 284 -4.58 6.44 44.91
CA LEU A 284 -5.21 5.33 44.17
C LEU A 284 -4.13 4.33 43.73
N PRO A 285 -4.08 3.13 44.34
CA PRO A 285 -3.08 2.13 43.96
C PRO A 285 -3.33 1.44 42.61
N ASP A 286 -4.37 1.82 41.85
CA ASP A 286 -4.84 1.11 40.66
C ASP A 286 -4.55 1.92 39.39
N GLY A 287 -3.31 1.82 38.87
CA GLY A 287 -2.96 2.23 37.52
C GLY A 287 -3.54 1.23 36.47
N PRO A 288 -3.36 1.50 35.17
CA PRO A 288 -3.83 0.62 34.12
C PRO A 288 -3.24 -0.79 34.25
N VAL A 289 -4.03 -1.80 33.93
CA VAL A 289 -3.62 -3.20 34.04
C VAL A 289 -3.59 -3.83 32.65
N SER A 290 -2.40 -4.32 32.25
CA SER A 290 -2.24 -5.15 31.08
C SER A 290 -2.60 -6.61 31.41
N TYR A 291 -3.70 -7.10 30.85
CA TYR A 291 -4.02 -8.53 30.87
C TYR A 291 -3.38 -9.20 29.68
N GLN A 292 -2.61 -10.26 29.91
CA GLN A 292 -1.90 -10.96 28.84
C GLN A 292 -2.18 -12.46 28.90
N SER A 293 -2.27 -13.07 27.70
CA SER A 293 -2.40 -14.50 27.54
C SER A 293 -1.43 -14.98 26.47
N LEU A 294 -0.62 -15.97 26.82
CA LEU A 294 0.42 -16.53 25.95
C LEU A 294 0.13 -18.00 25.70
N PHE A 295 0.29 -18.41 24.44
CA PHE A 295 0.22 -19.81 24.06
C PHE A 295 1.38 -20.19 23.14
N GLY A 296 1.78 -21.47 23.21
CA GLY A 296 2.75 -22.06 22.31
C GLY A 296 2.07 -22.84 21.19
N ILE A 297 2.82 -23.21 20.16
CA ILE A 297 2.39 -24.15 19.13
C ILE A 297 2.99 -25.51 19.44
N ALA A 298 2.15 -26.47 19.80
CA ALA A 298 2.54 -27.86 20.06
C ALA A 298 2.68 -28.70 18.79
N ARG A 299 2.04 -28.31 17.68
CA ARG A 299 2.11 -29.02 16.40
C ARG A 299 1.85 -28.06 15.24
N TYR A 300 2.65 -28.20 14.18
CA TYR A 300 2.53 -27.45 12.94
C TYR A 300 1.75 -28.23 11.87
N PRO A 301 1.22 -27.60 10.83
CA PRO A 301 0.60 -28.30 9.71
C PRO A 301 1.66 -29.11 8.96
N ALA A 302 1.23 -30.19 8.30
CA ALA A 302 2.14 -31.04 7.54
C ALA A 302 2.84 -30.32 6.36
N ARG A 303 2.18 -29.31 5.80
CA ARG A 303 2.68 -28.43 4.72
C ARG A 303 2.17 -27.01 4.92
N PHE A 304 2.93 -26.04 4.37
CA PHE A 304 2.57 -24.62 4.37
C PHE A 304 2.10 -24.17 2.97
N ASP A 305 1.35 -25.02 2.27
CA ASP A 305 1.01 -24.83 0.85
C ASP A 305 -0.02 -23.73 0.64
N GLU A 306 -0.93 -23.53 1.58
CA GLU A 306 -1.99 -22.52 1.44
C GLU A 306 -1.57 -21.14 1.98
N ALA A 307 -1.96 -20.10 1.27
CA ALA A 307 -1.70 -18.72 1.65
C ALA A 307 -2.13 -18.42 3.09
N VAL A 308 -3.28 -18.95 3.50
CA VAL A 308 -3.89 -18.74 4.82
C VAL A 308 -3.24 -19.55 5.93
N SER A 309 -2.45 -20.58 5.62
CA SER A 309 -1.75 -21.40 6.60
C SER A 309 -0.44 -20.81 7.08
N LYS A 310 0.02 -19.73 6.44
CA LYS A 310 1.27 -19.10 6.82
C LYS A 310 1.20 -18.46 8.21
N PHE A 311 2.23 -18.68 8.95
CA PHE A 311 2.40 -18.40 10.37
C PHE A 311 1.98 -16.99 10.82
N THR A 312 2.60 -15.95 10.27
CA THR A 312 2.30 -14.56 10.63
C THR A 312 1.04 -14.05 9.96
N TYR A 313 0.65 -14.60 8.81
CA TYR A 313 -0.58 -14.21 8.14
C TYR A 313 -1.81 -14.43 9.03
N ILE A 314 -1.84 -15.53 9.78
CA ILE A 314 -2.93 -15.82 10.74
C ILE A 314 -3.04 -14.73 11.80
N VAL A 315 -1.89 -14.24 12.30
CA VAL A 315 -1.83 -13.20 13.34
C VAL A 315 -2.17 -11.84 12.77
N ASP A 316 -1.59 -11.48 11.63
CA ASP A 316 -1.78 -10.17 11.02
C ASP A 316 -3.17 -9.95 10.43
N GLN A 317 -3.90 -11.03 10.12
CA GLN A 317 -5.32 -11.00 9.75
C GLN A 317 -6.27 -10.86 10.96
N ALA A 318 -5.77 -10.98 12.17
CA ALA A 318 -6.58 -10.80 13.37
C ALA A 318 -6.73 -9.29 13.63
N ILE A 319 -7.81 -8.71 13.11
CA ILE A 319 -8.20 -7.33 13.40
C ILE A 319 -8.28 -7.16 14.92
N ASP A 320 -7.77 -6.08 15.46
CA ASP A 320 -7.75 -5.71 16.88
C ASP A 320 -6.95 -6.66 17.82
N ALA A 321 -6.17 -7.58 17.27
CA ALA A 321 -5.26 -8.36 18.11
C ALA A 321 -3.96 -7.59 18.33
N ASP A 322 -3.73 -7.15 19.56
CA ASP A 322 -2.42 -6.68 19.99
C ASP A 322 -1.53 -7.88 20.28
N ALA A 323 -0.86 -8.38 19.24
CA ALA A 323 -0.19 -9.66 19.24
C ALA A 323 1.27 -9.56 18.81
N ASP A 324 2.15 -10.20 19.60
CA ASP A 324 3.53 -10.44 19.25
C ASP A 324 3.79 -11.95 19.20
N PHE A 325 4.86 -12.35 18.50
CA PHE A 325 5.30 -13.74 18.54
C PHE A 325 6.81 -13.83 18.75
N THR A 326 7.26 -14.95 19.26
CA THR A 326 8.68 -15.30 19.38
C THR A 326 8.89 -16.74 18.95
N LEU A 327 9.90 -16.93 18.11
CA LEU A 327 10.46 -18.23 17.77
C LEU A 327 11.73 -18.45 18.58
N ARG A 328 11.86 -19.59 19.23
CA ARG A 328 13.10 -20.08 19.79
C ARG A 328 13.61 -21.17 18.86
N VAL A 329 14.82 -20.98 18.36
CA VAL A 329 15.39 -21.82 17.31
C VAL A 329 16.72 -22.40 17.77
N ARG A 330 16.95 -23.66 17.43
CA ARG A 330 18.23 -24.36 17.60
C ARG A 330 18.52 -25.19 16.36
N PHE A 331 19.76 -25.16 15.90
CA PHE A 331 20.22 -25.99 14.80
C PHE A 331 21.15 -27.08 15.32
N SER A 332 21.04 -28.30 14.79
CA SER A 332 21.98 -29.41 15.05
C SER A 332 21.88 -30.43 13.94
N GLN A 333 23.03 -30.85 13.44
CA GLN A 333 23.14 -31.92 12.44
C GLN A 333 22.67 -33.26 12.99
N ASP A 334 22.83 -33.50 14.29
CA ASP A 334 22.39 -34.75 14.93
C ASP A 334 20.89 -35.01 14.78
N LEU A 335 20.09 -33.94 14.57
CA LEU A 335 18.65 -34.04 14.41
C LEU A 335 18.22 -34.70 13.10
N VAL A 336 19.06 -34.64 12.07
CA VAL A 336 18.78 -35.18 10.73
C VAL A 336 19.64 -36.42 10.40
N GLU A 337 20.45 -36.88 11.34
CA GLU A 337 21.19 -38.11 11.15
C GLU A 337 20.26 -39.32 11.02
N THR A 338 20.39 -40.05 9.89
CA THR A 338 19.57 -41.22 9.57
C THR A 338 19.53 -42.25 10.71
N ARG A 339 20.64 -42.35 11.46
CA ARG A 339 20.77 -43.27 12.59
C ARG A 339 19.89 -42.90 13.77
N SER A 340 19.80 -41.62 14.08
CA SER A 340 18.93 -41.10 15.15
C SER A 340 17.46 -41.31 14.81
N VAL A 341 17.05 -40.97 13.59
CA VAL A 341 15.69 -41.14 13.09
C VAL A 341 15.29 -42.61 13.06
N SER A 342 16.20 -43.50 12.61
CA SER A 342 15.97 -44.94 12.56
C SER A 342 15.88 -45.58 13.96
N ASN A 343 16.60 -45.09 14.97
CA ASN A 343 16.46 -45.54 16.35
C ASN A 343 15.12 -45.11 16.93
N THR A 344 14.69 -43.88 16.73
CA THR A 344 13.37 -43.40 17.17
C THR A 344 12.24 -44.21 16.50
N GLU A 345 12.40 -44.63 15.22
CA GLU A 345 11.41 -45.51 14.59
C GLU A 345 11.34 -46.90 15.25
N LYS A 346 12.48 -47.47 15.62
CA LYS A 346 12.56 -48.73 16.31
C LYS A 346 11.91 -48.66 17.70
N ASP A 347 12.18 -47.56 18.41
CA ASP A 347 11.58 -47.34 19.77
C ASP A 347 10.06 -47.22 19.66
N LEU A 348 9.52 -46.42 18.72
CA LEU A 348 8.10 -46.31 18.45
C LEU A 348 7.46 -47.65 18.06
N VAL A 349 8.15 -48.49 17.30
CA VAL A 349 7.66 -49.80 16.91
C VAL A 349 7.62 -50.72 18.14
N SER A 350 8.61 -50.63 19.03
CA SER A 350 8.67 -51.45 20.23
C SER A 350 7.60 -51.05 21.24
N GLU A 351 7.40 -49.72 21.43
CA GLU A 351 6.34 -49.21 22.31
C GLU A 351 4.93 -49.49 21.76
N GLY A 352 4.70 -49.31 20.47
CA GLY A 352 3.43 -49.61 19.83
C GLY A 352 3.08 -51.11 19.87
N THR A 353 4.10 -52.00 19.85
CA THR A 353 3.88 -53.45 19.98
C THR A 353 3.58 -53.84 21.43
N ALA A 354 4.16 -53.11 22.40
CA ALA A 354 3.92 -53.37 23.84
C ALA A 354 2.53 -52.90 24.29
N ASN A 355 1.99 -51.85 23.65
CA ASN A 355 0.70 -51.22 24.04
C ASN A 355 -0.45 -51.55 23.07
N ALA A 356 -0.29 -52.54 22.18
CA ALA A 356 -1.26 -52.93 21.18
C ALA A 356 -2.65 -53.41 21.68
N SER A 357 -2.91 -53.36 23.00
CA SER A 357 -4.16 -53.79 23.59
C SER A 357 -5.25 -52.70 23.61
N ASP A 358 -4.90 -51.42 23.29
CA ASP A 358 -5.87 -50.33 23.24
C ASP A 358 -5.89 -49.75 21.79
N GLU A 359 -7.08 -49.83 21.16
CA GLU A 359 -7.27 -49.34 19.78
C GLU A 359 -6.98 -47.85 19.60
N PHE A 360 -7.17 -47.08 20.64
CA PHE A 360 -6.96 -45.64 20.61
C PHE A 360 -5.46 -45.29 20.66
N GLU A 361 -4.70 -45.97 21.51
CA GLU A 361 -3.24 -45.84 21.59
C GLU A 361 -2.57 -46.35 20.32
N ALA A 362 -3.04 -47.45 19.75
CA ALA A 362 -2.51 -48.00 18.51
C ALA A 362 -2.65 -47.00 17.34
N HIS A 363 -3.75 -46.28 17.22
CA HIS A 363 -3.95 -45.26 16.20
C HIS A 363 -3.04 -44.03 16.38
N GLU A 364 -2.73 -43.65 17.63
CA GLU A 364 -1.78 -42.59 17.92
C GLU A 364 -0.34 -42.97 17.54
N TYR A 365 0.07 -44.20 17.82
CA TYR A 365 1.38 -44.71 17.39
C TYR A 365 1.52 -44.82 15.86
N ASP A 366 0.48 -45.28 15.17
CA ASP A 366 0.47 -45.34 13.70
C ASP A 366 0.57 -43.93 13.07
N THR A 367 -0.06 -42.95 13.68
CA THR A 367 0.01 -41.55 13.25
C THR A 367 1.44 -41.00 13.45
N LYS A 368 2.04 -41.20 14.63
CA LYS A 368 3.42 -40.79 14.91
C LYS A 368 4.43 -41.48 13.97
N ARG A 369 4.21 -42.76 13.69
CA ARG A 369 5.04 -43.51 12.74
C ARG A 369 4.91 -43.00 11.32
N ALA A 370 3.72 -42.68 10.88
CA ALA A 370 3.49 -42.08 9.57
C ALA A 370 4.16 -40.71 9.43
N GLU A 371 4.13 -39.89 10.48
CA GLU A 371 4.83 -38.61 10.55
C GLU A 371 6.35 -38.75 10.52
N LEU A 372 6.89 -39.69 11.28
CA LEU A 372 8.32 -39.97 11.27
C LEU A 372 8.81 -40.46 9.90
N ARG A 373 8.03 -41.31 9.23
CA ARG A 373 8.35 -41.75 7.86
C ARG A 373 8.32 -40.59 6.87
N ARG A 374 7.37 -39.67 6.98
CA ARG A 374 7.35 -38.46 6.13
C ARG A 374 8.57 -37.59 6.37
N PHE A 375 8.94 -37.40 7.64
CA PHE A 375 10.16 -36.68 8.00
C PHE A 375 11.42 -37.35 7.45
N HIS A 376 11.52 -38.70 7.56
CA HIS A 376 12.63 -39.46 7.00
C HIS A 376 12.69 -39.35 5.48
N THR A 377 11.56 -39.35 4.79
CA THR A 377 11.51 -39.14 3.35
C THR A 377 11.96 -37.75 2.97
N ALA A 378 11.50 -36.70 3.68
CA ALA A 378 11.89 -35.33 3.46
C ALA A 378 13.41 -35.12 3.64
N ILE A 379 14.01 -35.70 4.70
CA ILE A 379 15.45 -35.66 4.93
C ILE A 379 16.23 -36.34 3.76
N ARG A 380 15.68 -37.44 3.25
CA ARG A 380 16.34 -38.19 2.17
C ARG A 380 16.27 -37.47 0.83
N ASP A 381 15.20 -36.74 0.60
CA ASP A 381 14.99 -36.03 -0.66
C ASP A 381 15.67 -34.64 -0.70
N GLU A 382 16.09 -34.10 0.45
CA GLU A 382 16.86 -32.85 0.55
C GLU A 382 18.38 -33.10 0.37
N SER A 383 19.01 -32.23 -0.42
CA SER A 383 20.48 -32.19 -0.56
C SER A 383 21.12 -31.40 0.59
N GLY A 384 21.63 -32.10 1.62
CA GLY A 384 22.26 -31.45 2.77
C GLY A 384 21.25 -30.85 3.76
N PRO A 385 20.34 -31.65 4.30
CA PRO A 385 19.30 -31.16 5.19
C PRO A 385 19.90 -30.54 6.47
N ILE A 386 19.37 -29.36 6.85
CA ILE A 386 19.74 -28.67 8.10
C ILE A 386 18.70 -29.03 9.13
N GLY A 387 19.11 -29.72 10.20
CA GLY A 387 18.25 -30.08 11.32
C GLY A 387 17.94 -28.86 12.19
N MET A 388 16.66 -28.64 12.47
CA MET A 388 16.16 -27.50 13.22
C MET A 388 15.17 -27.92 14.29
N GLN A 389 15.29 -27.34 15.48
CA GLN A 389 14.26 -27.36 16.51
C GLN A 389 13.70 -25.97 16.70
N MET A 390 12.39 -25.86 16.75
CA MET A 390 11.73 -24.57 16.91
C MET A 390 10.56 -24.66 17.91
N ALA A 391 10.39 -23.60 18.69
CA ALA A 391 9.20 -23.38 19.53
C ALA A 391 8.63 -22.00 19.23
N ALA A 392 7.37 -21.92 18.82
CA ALA A 392 6.67 -20.66 18.57
C ALA A 392 5.77 -20.32 19.76
N ILE A 393 5.87 -19.08 20.21
CA ILE A 393 5.09 -18.51 21.30
C ILE A 393 4.39 -17.27 20.77
N PHE A 394 3.10 -17.15 21.07
CA PHE A 394 2.28 -15.97 20.77
C PHE A 394 1.80 -15.32 22.05
N ALA A 395 1.92 -14.00 22.13
CA ALA A 395 1.43 -13.21 23.26
C ALA A 395 0.38 -12.21 22.80
N PHE A 396 -0.68 -12.12 23.55
CA PHE A 396 -1.81 -11.22 23.38
C PHE A 396 -2.02 -10.39 24.61
N GLY A 397 -2.40 -9.12 24.42
CA GLY A 397 -2.73 -8.21 25.50
C GLY A 397 -4.06 -7.52 25.29
N SER A 398 -4.69 -7.09 26.38
CA SER A 398 -5.86 -6.21 26.42
C SER A 398 -5.96 -5.55 27.80
N ASP A 399 -6.57 -4.37 27.83
CA ASP A 399 -7.02 -3.69 29.05
C ASP A 399 -8.30 -4.30 29.63
N ASP A 400 -9.04 -5.08 28.82
CA ASP A 400 -10.25 -5.79 29.19
C ASP A 400 -10.06 -7.31 29.12
N LEU A 401 -10.44 -7.99 30.20
CA LEU A 401 -10.23 -9.44 30.36
C LEU A 401 -11.18 -10.25 29.47
N ASP A 402 -12.44 -9.84 29.32
CA ASP A 402 -13.41 -10.58 28.51
C ASP A 402 -13.07 -10.44 27.03
N HIS A 403 -12.64 -9.24 26.64
CA HIS A 403 -12.13 -8.99 25.31
C HIS A 403 -10.91 -9.87 24.99
N LEU A 404 -9.93 -9.94 25.91
CA LEU A 404 -8.76 -10.81 25.75
C LEU A 404 -9.15 -12.29 25.54
N GLN A 405 -10.03 -12.82 26.41
CA GLN A 405 -10.45 -14.22 26.31
C GLN A 405 -11.15 -14.54 24.99
N SER A 406 -12.03 -13.66 24.54
CA SER A 406 -12.72 -13.80 23.25
C SER A 406 -11.71 -13.82 22.09
N ARG A 407 -10.76 -12.90 22.07
CA ARG A 407 -9.75 -12.78 21.02
C ARG A 407 -8.79 -13.96 20.98
N VAL A 408 -8.28 -14.38 22.11
CA VAL A 408 -7.39 -15.55 22.22
C VAL A 408 -8.11 -16.81 21.74
N SER A 409 -9.37 -17.01 22.13
CA SER A 409 -10.17 -18.16 21.69
C SER A 409 -10.42 -18.14 20.18
N ALA A 410 -10.78 -16.99 19.62
CA ALA A 410 -11.00 -16.82 18.18
C ALA A 410 -9.72 -17.13 17.39
N LEU A 411 -8.57 -16.65 17.86
CA LEU A 411 -7.31 -16.88 17.18
C LEU A 411 -6.85 -18.34 17.29
N GLN A 412 -6.99 -18.96 18.44
CA GLN A 412 -6.72 -20.41 18.56
C GLN A 412 -7.56 -21.23 17.59
N MET A 413 -8.83 -20.87 17.37
CA MET A 413 -9.67 -21.52 16.36
C MET A 413 -9.12 -21.29 14.94
N LYS A 414 -8.64 -20.09 14.60
CA LYS A 414 -7.99 -19.84 13.31
C LYS A 414 -6.75 -20.71 13.13
N PHE A 415 -5.90 -20.80 14.14
CA PHE A 415 -4.73 -21.70 14.09
C PHE A 415 -5.14 -23.15 13.85
N ARG A 416 -6.13 -23.65 14.58
CA ARG A 416 -6.62 -25.03 14.41
C ARG A 416 -7.18 -25.29 13.01
N LYS A 417 -7.95 -24.35 12.45
CA LYS A 417 -8.46 -24.44 11.07
C LYS A 417 -7.34 -24.55 10.03
N ASN A 418 -6.19 -23.99 10.34
CA ASN A 418 -5.00 -24.00 9.46
C ASN A 418 -4.00 -25.10 9.85
N GLY A 419 -4.43 -26.15 10.55
CA GLY A 419 -3.62 -27.34 10.83
C GLY A 419 -2.64 -27.21 11.99
N TYR A 420 -2.65 -26.09 12.75
CA TYR A 420 -1.83 -25.94 13.95
C TYR A 420 -2.53 -26.47 15.19
N THR A 421 -1.77 -26.89 16.18
CA THR A 421 -2.27 -27.23 17.51
C THR A 421 -1.75 -26.20 18.52
N PRO A 422 -2.51 -25.12 18.83
CA PRO A 422 -2.11 -24.17 19.85
C PRO A 422 -2.31 -24.77 21.24
N LEU A 423 -1.30 -24.64 22.09
CA LEU A 423 -1.28 -25.05 23.48
C LEU A 423 -1.28 -23.83 24.40
N LEU A 424 -2.38 -23.64 25.12
CA LEU A 424 -2.50 -22.65 26.19
C LEU A 424 -2.25 -23.34 27.55
N PRO A 425 -1.03 -23.26 28.12
CA PRO A 425 -0.69 -24.00 29.31
C PRO A 425 -1.46 -23.45 30.52
N VAL A 426 -1.84 -24.37 31.41
CA VAL A 426 -2.38 -24.03 32.72
C VAL A 426 -1.21 -23.79 33.67
N GLY A 427 -0.97 -22.56 34.05
CA GLY A 427 0.29 -22.13 34.66
C GLY A 427 1.36 -21.84 33.59
N GLY A 428 2.56 -21.45 33.96
CA GLY A 428 3.66 -21.19 33.00
C GLY A 428 3.50 -19.92 32.13
N GLN A 429 2.49 -19.09 32.33
CA GLN A 429 2.31 -17.85 31.60
C GLN A 429 3.51 -16.91 31.76
N LYS A 430 4.05 -16.84 32.98
CA LYS A 430 5.27 -16.11 33.28
C LYS A 430 6.49 -16.65 32.52
N ASP A 431 6.61 -17.98 32.44
CA ASP A 431 7.72 -18.63 31.73
C ASP A 431 7.69 -18.32 30.27
N LEU A 432 6.51 -18.42 29.63
CA LEU A 432 6.34 -18.03 28.20
C LEU A 432 6.61 -16.55 27.99
N TRP A 433 6.12 -15.66 28.88
CA TRP A 433 6.34 -14.22 28.80
C TRP A 433 7.83 -13.89 28.93
N THR A 434 8.53 -14.51 29.88
CA THR A 434 9.98 -14.32 30.04
C THR A 434 10.74 -14.74 28.77
N MET A 435 10.36 -15.84 28.15
CA MET A 435 10.99 -16.33 26.90
C MET A 435 10.82 -15.38 25.71
N MET A 436 9.89 -14.44 25.77
CA MET A 436 9.72 -13.43 24.73
C MET A 436 10.57 -12.17 24.94
N MET A 437 11.28 -12.08 26.05
CA MET A 437 12.13 -10.93 26.39
C MET A 437 13.53 -11.09 25.78
N PRO A 438 14.09 -10.03 25.16
CA PRO A 438 15.48 -10.05 24.73
C PRO A 438 16.42 -10.42 25.89
N GLY A 439 17.41 -11.27 25.61
CA GLY A 439 18.38 -11.70 26.61
C GLY A 439 17.89 -12.79 27.58
N SER A 440 16.70 -13.34 27.41
CA SER A 440 16.20 -14.44 28.21
C SER A 440 16.52 -15.79 27.59
N ARG A 441 16.81 -16.80 28.43
CA ARG A 441 16.96 -18.19 28.01
C ARG A 441 15.63 -18.91 27.92
N ARG A 442 15.63 -20.07 27.24
CA ARG A 442 14.48 -20.96 27.25
C ARG A 442 14.24 -21.50 28.65
N THR A 443 12.98 -21.60 28.99
CA THR A 443 12.50 -22.28 30.23
C THR A 443 12.25 -23.75 29.92
N LYS A 444 12.06 -24.57 30.94
CA LYS A 444 11.68 -25.98 30.76
C LYS A 444 10.42 -26.13 29.91
N LEU A 445 9.42 -25.28 30.13
CA LEU A 445 8.20 -25.28 29.32
C LEU A 445 8.48 -24.98 27.85
N GLY A 446 9.48 -24.12 27.56
CA GLY A 446 9.92 -23.82 26.21
C GLY A 446 10.60 -25.02 25.56
N ASP A 447 11.39 -25.76 26.29
CA ASP A 447 12.02 -26.98 25.79
C ASP A 447 10.96 -28.06 25.47
N ASP A 448 9.90 -28.16 26.28
CA ASP A 448 8.76 -29.06 26.05
C ASP A 448 7.95 -28.68 24.78
N LEU A 449 8.04 -27.43 24.33
CA LEU A 449 7.39 -26.93 23.11
C LEU A 449 8.25 -27.09 21.84
N LEU A 450 9.51 -27.49 21.96
CA LEU A 450 10.39 -27.66 20.81
C LEU A 450 9.88 -28.76 19.89
N GLN A 451 9.74 -28.41 18.61
CA GLN A 451 9.41 -29.36 17.53
C GLN A 451 10.62 -29.50 16.62
N THR A 452 10.91 -30.73 16.23
CA THR A 452 12.05 -31.04 15.32
C THR A 452 11.57 -31.08 13.87
N SER A 453 12.30 -30.43 12.98
CA SER A 453 12.06 -30.43 11.53
C SER A 453 13.34 -30.10 10.76
N THR A 454 13.20 -29.88 9.43
CA THR A 454 14.27 -29.33 8.60
C THR A 454 14.07 -27.83 8.40
N ALA A 455 15.16 -27.09 8.17
CA ALA A 455 15.14 -25.67 7.85
C ALA A 455 14.34 -25.39 6.56
N HIS A 456 14.51 -26.24 5.54
CA HIS A 456 13.77 -26.16 4.29
C HIS A 456 12.25 -26.25 4.50
N TRP A 457 11.77 -27.24 5.25
CA TRP A 457 10.33 -27.34 5.53
C TRP A 457 9.80 -26.12 6.29
N PHE A 458 10.53 -25.62 7.31
CA PHE A 458 10.07 -24.50 8.13
C PHE A 458 10.19 -23.14 7.40
N SER A 459 11.06 -23.05 6.37
CA SER A 459 11.11 -21.85 5.52
C SER A 459 9.75 -21.55 4.88
N GLY A 460 8.97 -22.59 4.58
CA GLY A 460 7.59 -22.42 4.09
C GLY A 460 6.63 -21.72 5.06
N ALA A 461 6.92 -21.68 6.36
CA ALA A 461 6.14 -20.91 7.34
C ALA A 461 6.31 -19.38 7.19
N MET A 462 7.42 -18.93 6.60
CA MET A 462 7.76 -17.52 6.35
C MET A 462 7.46 -16.59 7.54
N PRO A 463 8.07 -16.80 8.72
CA PRO A 463 7.73 -16.02 9.91
C PRO A 463 8.12 -14.53 9.79
N LEU A 464 9.16 -14.19 9.02
CA LEU A 464 9.63 -12.83 8.81
C LEU A 464 9.10 -12.28 7.49
N ARG A 465 7.78 -12.27 7.34
CA ARG A 465 7.11 -11.75 6.15
C ARG A 465 6.45 -10.41 6.40
N ARG A 466 6.27 -9.67 5.34
CA ARG A 466 5.35 -8.52 5.30
C ARG A 466 4.55 -8.57 3.99
N SER A 467 3.44 -7.86 3.94
CA SER A 467 2.63 -7.69 2.74
C SER A 467 2.47 -6.19 2.54
N PHE A 468 3.44 -5.57 1.91
CA PHE A 468 3.46 -4.13 1.68
C PHE A 468 3.65 -3.86 0.19
N ALA A 469 2.82 -2.99 -0.36
CA ALA A 469 2.91 -2.49 -1.72
C ALA A 469 3.07 -0.97 -1.71
N GLY A 470 3.57 -0.43 -2.81
CA GLY A 470 3.75 0.99 -3.03
C GLY A 470 5.20 1.44 -2.95
N ASP A 471 5.41 2.68 -3.31
CA ASP A 471 6.73 3.30 -3.36
C ASP A 471 7.20 3.69 -1.94
N PRO A 472 8.52 3.77 -1.69
CA PRO A 472 9.05 4.16 -0.38
C PRO A 472 8.74 5.62 -0.02
N VAL A 473 8.50 6.46 -1.02
CA VAL A 473 8.10 7.87 -0.90
C VAL A 473 6.96 8.17 -1.86
N GLY A 474 6.19 9.22 -1.61
CA GLY A 474 5.15 9.66 -2.55
C GLY A 474 3.80 9.95 -1.90
N MET A 475 2.76 10.14 -2.72
CA MET A 475 1.43 10.52 -2.26
C MET A 475 0.61 9.34 -1.73
N PRO A 476 -0.19 9.52 -0.66
CA PRO A 476 -0.98 8.47 -0.06
C PRO A 476 -2.20 8.12 -0.92
N ILE A 477 -2.17 6.99 -1.63
CA ILE A 477 -3.25 6.59 -2.53
C ILE A 477 -4.23 5.60 -1.92
N ALA A 478 -3.77 4.75 -1.01
CA ALA A 478 -4.62 3.71 -0.41
C ALA A 478 -4.09 3.26 0.96
N ILE A 479 -4.94 2.55 1.68
CA ILE A 479 -4.61 1.84 2.92
C ILE A 479 -4.54 0.35 2.60
N ASN A 480 -3.47 -0.30 3.00
CA ASN A 480 -3.30 -1.74 2.87
C ASN A 480 -4.34 -2.49 3.71
N LYS A 481 -5.07 -3.42 3.10
CA LYS A 481 -6.06 -4.30 3.71
C LYS A 481 -5.66 -5.77 3.62
N GLU A 482 -4.48 -6.07 3.12
CA GLU A 482 -3.96 -7.44 3.10
C GLU A 482 -3.69 -7.95 4.52
N ASN A 483 -3.40 -7.03 5.42
CA ASN A 483 -3.25 -7.27 6.85
C ASN A 483 -4.03 -6.23 7.67
N ALA A 484 -4.07 -6.41 8.98
CA ALA A 484 -4.75 -5.50 9.91
C ALA A 484 -3.84 -4.37 10.44
N LEU A 485 -2.72 -4.09 9.76
CA LEU A 485 -1.75 -3.09 10.21
C LEU A 485 -2.10 -1.67 9.72
N GLY A 486 -2.98 -1.53 8.72
CA GLY A 486 -3.44 -0.21 8.25
C GLY A 486 -2.37 0.63 7.57
N GLN A 487 -1.34 0.01 7.02
CA GLN A 487 -0.22 0.68 6.36
C GLN A 487 -0.69 1.50 5.15
N ILE A 488 -0.15 2.71 5.00
CA ILE A 488 -0.47 3.60 3.90
C ILE A 488 0.37 3.23 2.68
N ILE A 489 -0.30 3.04 1.55
CA ILE A 489 0.32 2.78 0.24
C ILE A 489 0.63 4.13 -0.40
N LEU A 490 1.90 4.36 -0.67
CA LEU A 490 2.39 5.58 -1.32
C LEU A 490 2.60 5.37 -2.82
N LEU A 491 2.42 6.42 -3.59
CA LEU A 491 2.68 6.48 -5.02
C LEU A 491 3.62 7.65 -5.32
N ASP A 492 4.80 7.37 -5.80
CA ASP A 492 5.76 8.40 -6.22
C ASP A 492 5.41 8.91 -7.62
N ILE A 493 4.63 9.98 -7.66
CA ILE A 493 4.20 10.62 -8.91
C ILE A 493 5.36 11.32 -9.64
N LEU A 494 6.33 11.85 -8.90
CA LEU A 494 7.39 12.69 -9.47
C LEU A 494 8.55 11.86 -10.04
N ASN A 495 8.89 10.73 -9.42
CA ASN A 495 10.02 9.90 -9.80
C ASN A 495 9.61 8.53 -10.34
N ALA A 496 8.32 8.27 -10.50
CA ALA A 496 7.80 6.98 -10.95
C ALA A 496 8.40 6.51 -12.28
N THR A 497 8.67 7.45 -13.20
CA THR A 497 9.30 7.17 -14.50
C THR A 497 10.78 6.79 -14.40
N ASN A 498 11.45 7.07 -13.29
CA ASN A 498 12.84 6.67 -13.06
C ASN A 498 12.97 5.18 -12.68
N GLN A 499 11.91 4.60 -12.16
CA GLN A 499 11.90 3.22 -11.65
C GLN A 499 11.30 2.23 -12.65
N GLY A 500 10.44 2.68 -13.57
CA GLY A 500 9.76 1.84 -14.55
C GLY A 500 8.70 2.62 -15.33
N ASN A 501 7.66 1.94 -15.77
CA ASN A 501 6.49 2.57 -16.37
C ASN A 501 5.57 3.15 -15.29
N ALA A 502 5.44 4.47 -15.27
CA ALA A 502 4.58 5.18 -14.31
C ALA A 502 3.09 5.09 -14.66
N SER A 503 2.73 4.63 -15.85
CA SER A 503 1.34 4.53 -16.30
C SER A 503 0.54 3.56 -15.44
N MET A 504 -0.75 3.85 -15.27
CA MET A 504 -1.66 3.11 -14.39
C MET A 504 -2.93 2.72 -15.11
N ALA A 505 -3.42 1.52 -14.82
CA ALA A 505 -4.67 1.00 -15.37
C ALA A 505 -5.61 0.50 -14.27
N PHE A 506 -6.80 1.06 -14.19
CA PHE A 506 -7.82 0.70 -13.21
C PHE A 506 -9.00 0.01 -13.87
N THR A 507 -9.42 -1.14 -13.34
CA THR A 507 -10.66 -1.79 -13.74
C THR A 507 -11.65 -1.85 -12.59
N GLY A 508 -12.94 -1.76 -12.88
CA GLY A 508 -13.96 -1.83 -11.85
C GLY A 508 -15.38 -1.56 -12.38
N ALA A 509 -16.35 -2.28 -11.83
CA ALA A 509 -17.75 -2.08 -12.21
C ALA A 509 -18.23 -0.66 -11.85
N GLN A 510 -19.26 -0.20 -12.53
CA GLN A 510 -19.86 1.11 -12.28
C GLN A 510 -20.26 1.28 -10.80
N GLY A 511 -19.86 2.41 -10.20
CA GLY A 511 -20.16 2.77 -8.82
C GLY A 511 -19.24 2.10 -7.77
N ARG A 512 -18.16 1.43 -8.18
CA ARG A 512 -17.20 0.76 -7.27
C ARG A 512 -15.99 1.60 -6.88
N GLY A 513 -15.91 2.86 -7.30
CA GLY A 513 -14.88 3.81 -6.84
C GLY A 513 -13.73 4.05 -7.83
N LYS A 514 -13.77 3.53 -9.08
CA LYS A 514 -12.76 3.75 -10.11
C LYS A 514 -12.47 5.24 -10.34
N SER A 515 -13.50 6.03 -10.66
CA SER A 515 -13.37 7.48 -10.88
C SER A 515 -12.86 8.22 -9.63
N HIS A 516 -13.18 7.71 -8.44
CA HIS A 516 -12.67 8.26 -7.18
C HIS A 516 -11.14 8.06 -7.07
N ALA A 517 -10.63 6.86 -7.35
CA ALA A 517 -9.19 6.58 -7.32
C ALA A 517 -8.44 7.46 -8.34
N LEU A 518 -8.97 7.60 -9.56
CA LEU A 518 -8.38 8.49 -10.57
C LEU A 518 -8.42 9.97 -10.16
N LYS A 519 -9.53 10.44 -9.58
CA LYS A 519 -9.67 11.82 -9.08
C LYS A 519 -8.74 12.09 -7.90
N LEU A 520 -8.47 11.09 -7.05
CA LEU A 520 -7.49 11.19 -5.97
C LEU A 520 -6.07 11.39 -6.54
N ILE A 521 -5.69 10.62 -7.54
CA ILE A 521 -4.38 10.77 -8.21
C ILE A 521 -4.29 12.13 -8.90
N PHE A 522 -5.36 12.56 -9.59
CA PHE A 522 -5.45 13.88 -10.20
C PHE A 522 -5.26 15.01 -9.18
N LEU A 523 -5.89 14.88 -8.01
CA LEU A 523 -5.73 15.83 -6.90
C LEU A 523 -4.26 15.96 -6.49
N PHE A 524 -3.55 14.85 -6.34
CA PHE A 524 -2.14 14.89 -5.96
C PHE A 524 -1.24 15.40 -7.10
N VAL A 525 -1.49 15.03 -8.34
CA VAL A 525 -0.77 15.58 -9.50
C VAL A 525 -0.88 17.12 -9.51
N THR A 526 -2.09 17.63 -9.36
CA THR A 526 -2.31 19.09 -9.34
C THR A 526 -1.77 19.75 -8.06
N ALA A 527 -1.90 19.11 -6.89
CA ALA A 527 -1.33 19.60 -5.64
C ALA A 527 0.21 19.66 -5.64
N LEU A 528 0.85 18.82 -6.46
CA LEU A 528 2.29 18.86 -6.74
C LEU A 528 2.66 19.90 -7.81
N ASN A 529 1.74 20.79 -8.19
CA ASN A 529 1.90 21.80 -9.25
C ASN A 529 2.31 21.18 -10.61
N ARG A 530 1.77 19.99 -10.92
CA ARG A 530 1.99 19.29 -12.19
C ARG A 530 0.79 19.46 -13.12
N TYR A 531 1.03 19.31 -14.41
CA TYR A 531 0.00 19.47 -15.42
C TYR A 531 -0.79 18.18 -15.62
N ALA A 532 -2.12 18.33 -15.70
CA ALA A 532 -3.02 17.23 -15.98
C ALA A 532 -3.90 17.51 -17.19
N SER A 533 -4.03 16.54 -18.09
CA SER A 533 -4.97 16.56 -19.22
C SER A 533 -5.98 15.44 -19.03
N VAL A 534 -7.26 15.73 -19.20
CA VAL A 534 -8.35 14.78 -18.91
C VAL A 534 -9.28 14.68 -20.10
N VAL A 535 -9.68 13.46 -20.49
CA VAL A 535 -10.83 13.22 -21.37
C VAL A 535 -12.03 12.83 -20.51
N ASP A 536 -13.07 13.66 -20.57
CA ASP A 536 -14.33 13.48 -19.84
C ASP A 536 -15.47 13.18 -20.83
N HIS A 537 -15.84 11.91 -20.91
CA HIS A 537 -16.98 11.46 -21.73
C HIS A 537 -18.32 11.50 -20.98
N SER A 538 -18.32 11.87 -19.69
CA SER A 538 -19.52 11.91 -18.88
C SER A 538 -20.54 12.95 -19.42
N PRO A 539 -21.86 12.65 -19.36
CA PRO A 539 -22.87 13.58 -19.84
C PRO A 539 -22.97 14.86 -19.01
N HIS A 540 -22.48 14.85 -17.79
CA HIS A 540 -22.67 15.92 -16.81
C HIS A 540 -21.40 16.75 -16.51
N GLY A 541 -20.26 16.39 -17.10
CA GLY A 541 -18.99 17.09 -16.89
C GLY A 541 -18.38 16.86 -15.51
N GLU A 542 -18.43 15.63 -15.02
CA GLU A 542 -17.96 15.24 -13.67
C GLU A 542 -16.51 15.60 -13.41
N TRP A 543 -15.65 15.45 -14.44
CA TRP A 543 -14.25 15.82 -14.33
C TRP A 543 -14.03 17.32 -14.45
N ALA A 544 -14.77 18.01 -15.31
CA ALA A 544 -14.70 19.45 -15.42
C ALA A 544 -15.04 20.13 -14.09
N VAL A 545 -16.13 19.68 -13.44
CA VAL A 545 -16.59 20.16 -12.14
C VAL A 545 -15.52 19.97 -11.06
N PHE A 546 -14.94 18.80 -10.96
CA PHE A 546 -13.91 18.50 -9.97
C PHE A 546 -12.61 19.27 -10.23
N ALA A 547 -12.12 19.25 -11.48
CA ALA A 547 -10.86 19.89 -11.85
C ALA A 547 -10.87 21.40 -11.58
N LEU A 548 -11.98 22.07 -11.83
CA LEU A 548 -12.16 23.51 -11.55
C LEU A 548 -11.98 23.89 -10.07
N GLN A 549 -12.16 22.93 -9.15
CA GLN A 549 -12.01 23.20 -7.72
C GLN A 549 -10.57 23.03 -7.22
N VAL A 550 -9.73 22.31 -7.96
CA VAL A 550 -8.38 21.91 -7.50
C VAL A 550 -7.25 22.51 -8.34
N ALA A 551 -7.55 22.99 -9.54
CA ALA A 551 -6.56 23.52 -10.46
C ALA A 551 -7.12 24.66 -11.32
N ARG A 552 -6.24 25.49 -11.86
CA ARG A 552 -6.58 26.46 -12.90
C ARG A 552 -6.89 25.66 -14.18
N THR A 553 -8.17 25.42 -14.43
CA THR A 553 -8.61 24.45 -15.42
C THR A 553 -9.18 25.12 -16.66
N GLN A 554 -8.70 24.72 -17.83
CA GLN A 554 -9.31 25.02 -19.12
C GLN A 554 -10.28 23.88 -19.47
N VAL A 555 -11.55 24.21 -19.70
CA VAL A 555 -12.57 23.25 -20.12
C VAL A 555 -13.00 23.56 -21.53
N VAL A 556 -13.04 22.53 -22.38
CA VAL A 556 -13.58 22.66 -23.75
C VAL A 556 -14.47 21.47 -24.08
N ASN A 557 -15.63 21.75 -24.66
CA ASN A 557 -16.49 20.71 -25.23
C ASN A 557 -16.04 20.45 -26.66
N ALA A 558 -15.41 19.30 -26.92
CA ALA A 558 -14.81 18.95 -28.20
C ALA A 558 -15.83 18.72 -29.35
N ALA A 559 -17.12 18.56 -29.02
CA ALA A 559 -18.20 18.49 -29.99
C ALA A 559 -18.75 19.86 -30.35
N THR A 560 -19.18 20.63 -29.33
CA THR A 560 -19.96 21.86 -29.55
C THR A 560 -19.20 23.15 -29.33
N GLY A 561 -18.04 23.08 -28.68
CA GLY A 561 -17.29 24.25 -28.20
C GLY A 561 -17.90 24.96 -26.99
N PHE A 562 -19.10 24.59 -26.57
CA PHE A 562 -19.86 25.27 -25.50
C PHE A 562 -19.57 24.67 -24.14
N THR A 563 -19.24 25.52 -23.16
CA THR A 563 -18.98 25.16 -21.75
C THR A 563 -19.71 26.13 -20.82
N TYR A 564 -19.57 25.94 -19.50
CA TYR A 564 -20.06 26.85 -18.45
C TYR A 564 -19.58 28.31 -18.67
N ALA A 565 -18.37 28.51 -19.26
CA ALA A 565 -17.74 29.80 -19.50
C ALA A 565 -17.96 30.33 -20.93
N GLY A 566 -18.93 29.76 -21.68
CA GLY A 566 -19.24 30.14 -23.05
C GLY A 566 -18.55 29.27 -24.09
N TYR A 567 -18.46 29.79 -25.32
CA TYR A 567 -17.87 29.05 -26.45
C TYR A 567 -16.35 29.15 -26.47
N ARG A 568 -15.68 28.04 -26.78
CA ARG A 568 -14.24 27.92 -26.99
C ARG A 568 -13.97 27.13 -28.29
N SER A 569 -12.93 27.50 -29.01
CA SER A 569 -12.50 26.85 -30.25
C SER A 569 -11.36 25.88 -29.98
N MET A 570 -11.42 24.71 -30.62
CA MET A 570 -10.33 23.71 -30.71
C MET A 570 -9.68 23.75 -32.11
N ASP A 571 -9.96 24.75 -32.91
CA ASP A 571 -9.33 24.91 -34.23
C ASP A 571 -7.80 24.90 -34.11
N PRO A 572 -7.09 23.93 -34.72
CA PRO A 572 -5.65 23.84 -34.59
C PRO A 572 -4.92 25.12 -35.05
N LEU A 573 -5.47 25.85 -36.03
CA LEU A 573 -4.90 27.11 -36.51
C LEU A 573 -4.96 28.24 -35.48
N LYS A 574 -5.86 28.15 -34.51
CA LYS A 574 -5.97 29.09 -33.39
C LYS A 574 -5.20 28.66 -32.16
N CYS A 575 -5.14 27.35 -31.95
CA CYS A 575 -4.67 26.80 -30.67
C CYS A 575 -3.19 26.39 -30.68
N LEU A 576 -2.63 26.14 -31.87
CA LEU A 576 -1.28 25.63 -32.03
C LEU A 576 -0.38 26.57 -32.83
N PRO A 577 0.90 26.64 -32.48
CA PRO A 577 1.88 27.29 -33.35
C PRO A 577 2.15 26.45 -34.60
N SER A 578 2.73 27.05 -35.67
CA SER A 578 3.28 26.27 -36.76
C SER A 578 4.67 25.71 -36.37
N PRO A 579 5.05 24.50 -36.85
CA PRO A 579 4.36 23.66 -37.80
C PRO A 579 3.29 22.70 -37.22
N GLU A 580 3.09 22.65 -35.91
CA GLU A 580 2.17 21.71 -35.25
C GLU A 580 0.73 21.89 -35.71
N ALA A 581 0.28 23.13 -35.87
CA ALA A 581 -1.04 23.42 -36.42
C ALA A 581 -1.25 22.77 -37.81
N GLU A 582 -0.24 22.83 -38.67
CA GLU A 582 -0.26 22.24 -40.01
C GLU A 582 -0.37 20.72 -39.97
N ILE A 583 0.41 20.08 -39.06
CA ILE A 583 0.38 18.62 -38.84
C ILE A 583 -0.99 18.17 -38.36
N VAL A 584 -1.53 18.84 -37.32
CA VAL A 584 -2.82 18.47 -36.73
C VAL A 584 -3.96 18.71 -37.75
N MET A 585 -3.92 19.80 -38.53
CA MET A 585 -4.91 20.07 -39.57
C MET A 585 -4.93 18.94 -40.63
N GLN A 586 -3.78 18.53 -41.13
CA GLN A 586 -3.69 17.45 -42.12
C GLN A 586 -4.18 16.12 -41.52
N ALA A 587 -3.73 15.78 -40.32
CA ALA A 587 -4.11 14.55 -39.64
C ALA A 587 -5.61 14.49 -39.31
N HIS A 588 -6.22 15.65 -39.03
CA HIS A 588 -7.65 15.74 -38.75
C HIS A 588 -8.51 15.62 -40.02
N TYR A 589 -8.16 16.42 -41.05
CA TYR A 589 -9.07 16.63 -42.19
C TYR A 589 -8.82 15.69 -43.39
N LEU A 590 -7.56 15.27 -43.69
CA LEU A 590 -7.32 14.37 -44.83
C LEU A 590 -8.07 13.03 -44.71
N PRO A 591 -8.08 12.33 -43.54
CA PRO A 591 -8.88 11.11 -43.40
C PRO A 591 -10.39 11.35 -43.53
N LEU A 592 -10.89 12.48 -42.99
CA LEU A 592 -12.30 12.85 -43.09
C LEU A 592 -12.73 13.16 -44.54
N PHE A 593 -11.85 13.72 -45.34
CA PHE A 593 -12.07 14.03 -46.74
C PHE A 593 -11.80 12.83 -47.65
N GLU A 594 -11.36 11.70 -47.08
CA GLU A 594 -10.96 10.51 -47.84
C GLU A 594 -9.88 10.80 -48.90
N ILE A 595 -8.97 11.79 -48.60
CA ILE A 595 -7.87 12.22 -49.46
C ILE A 595 -6.59 11.49 -49.04
N ASP A 596 -6.00 10.73 -50.01
CA ASP A 596 -4.70 10.10 -49.76
C ASP A 596 -3.58 11.14 -49.75
N SER A 597 -2.61 10.95 -48.84
CA SER A 597 -1.47 11.89 -48.66
C SER A 597 -0.60 12.11 -49.90
N LYS A 598 -0.71 11.25 -50.90
CA LYS A 598 0.08 11.32 -52.14
C LYS A 598 -0.65 12.02 -53.31
N THR A 599 -1.82 12.55 -53.07
CA THR A 599 -2.63 13.22 -54.12
C THR A 599 -2.27 14.70 -54.28
N SER A 600 -2.71 15.29 -55.44
CA SER A 600 -2.54 16.74 -55.70
C SER A 600 -3.28 17.60 -54.67
N GLU A 601 -4.44 17.10 -54.20
CA GLU A 601 -5.29 17.76 -53.24
C GLU A 601 -4.59 17.81 -51.84
N ALA A 602 -3.93 16.72 -51.43
CA ALA A 602 -3.16 16.71 -50.19
C ALA A 602 -1.97 17.64 -50.27
N ALA A 603 -1.26 17.65 -51.41
CA ALA A 603 -0.14 18.57 -51.66
C ALA A 603 -0.59 20.04 -51.68
N TYR A 604 -1.74 20.32 -52.27
CA TYR A 604 -2.34 21.64 -52.26
C TYR A 604 -2.76 22.05 -50.84
N PHE A 605 -3.40 21.15 -50.12
CA PHE A 605 -3.78 21.40 -48.70
C PHE A 605 -2.56 21.72 -47.83
N ALA A 606 -1.48 20.94 -47.95
CA ALA A 606 -0.24 21.22 -47.25
C ALA A 606 0.34 22.60 -47.60
N LYS A 607 0.30 22.98 -48.89
CA LYS A 607 0.78 24.30 -49.37
C LYS A 607 0.00 25.45 -48.73
N ILE A 608 -1.34 25.38 -48.72
CA ILE A 608 -2.17 26.46 -48.16
C ILE A 608 -2.14 26.54 -46.65
N LEU A 609 -1.79 25.46 -45.96
CA LEU A 609 -1.60 25.43 -44.50
C LEU A 609 -0.25 26.03 -44.07
N ASN A 610 0.71 26.18 -44.99
CA ASN A 610 2.03 26.73 -44.67
C ASN A 610 1.92 28.09 -43.96
N ALA A 611 2.72 28.33 -42.95
CA ALA A 611 2.68 29.52 -42.09
C ALA A 611 2.79 30.82 -42.88
N ASP A 612 3.74 30.90 -43.85
CA ASP A 612 3.94 32.09 -44.63
C ASP A 612 2.78 32.36 -45.60
N PHE A 613 2.23 31.29 -46.17
CA PHE A 613 1.05 31.38 -47.04
C PHE A 613 -0.14 31.94 -46.26
N ARG A 614 -0.40 31.41 -45.08
CA ARG A 614 -1.49 31.85 -44.20
C ARG A 614 -1.31 33.27 -43.68
N LYS A 615 -0.09 33.63 -43.28
CA LYS A 615 0.24 34.97 -42.78
C LYS A 615 -0.04 36.06 -43.83
N VAL A 616 0.39 35.87 -45.08
CA VAL A 616 0.16 36.83 -46.15
C VAL A 616 -1.32 37.03 -46.45
N ARG A 617 -2.15 36.04 -46.22
CA ARG A 617 -3.60 36.02 -46.54
C ARG A 617 -4.53 36.24 -45.34
N GLY A 618 -3.95 36.41 -44.15
CA GLY A 618 -4.74 36.62 -42.94
C GLY A 618 -5.55 35.41 -42.54
N ILE A 619 -5.08 34.16 -42.86
CA ILE A 619 -5.75 32.92 -42.52
C ILE A 619 -5.33 32.52 -41.09
N THR A 620 -6.18 32.84 -40.12
CA THR A 620 -5.96 32.59 -38.67
C THR A 620 -6.83 31.49 -38.11
N SER A 621 -7.78 30.95 -38.89
CA SER A 621 -8.71 29.92 -38.48
C SER A 621 -9.17 29.07 -39.65
N THR A 622 -9.70 27.90 -39.38
CA THR A 622 -10.34 27.03 -40.37
C THR A 622 -11.48 27.76 -41.09
N ARG A 623 -12.25 28.61 -40.40
CA ARG A 623 -13.29 29.44 -41.04
C ARG A 623 -12.72 30.43 -42.02
N ARG A 624 -11.63 31.13 -41.69
CA ARG A 624 -10.95 32.04 -42.61
C ARG A 624 -10.31 31.29 -43.79
N LEU A 625 -9.83 30.08 -43.57
CA LEU A 625 -9.34 29.21 -44.64
C LEU A 625 -10.47 28.89 -45.63
N MET A 626 -11.66 28.54 -45.15
CA MET A 626 -12.83 28.28 -46.00
C MET A 626 -13.24 29.54 -46.83
N GLU A 627 -13.26 30.71 -46.21
CA GLU A 627 -13.56 31.98 -46.88
C GLU A 627 -12.53 32.29 -47.99
N TRP A 628 -11.26 32.01 -47.74
CA TRP A 628 -10.21 32.16 -48.75
C TRP A 628 -10.37 31.13 -49.88
N LEU A 629 -10.64 29.86 -49.57
CA LEU A 629 -10.90 28.81 -50.55
C LEU A 629 -12.07 29.15 -51.48
N ALA A 630 -13.11 29.83 -51.00
CA ALA A 630 -14.25 30.28 -51.82
C ALA A 630 -13.82 31.33 -52.87
N THR A 631 -12.72 32.01 -52.67
CA THR A 631 -12.18 33.00 -53.65
C THR A 631 -11.09 32.42 -54.55
N ALA A 632 -10.59 31.22 -54.24
CA ALA A 632 -9.55 30.55 -55.01
C ALA A 632 -10.16 29.86 -56.26
N GLY A 633 -9.45 29.89 -57.34
CA GLY A 633 -9.97 29.39 -58.64
C GLY A 633 -9.58 27.95 -58.97
N GLU A 634 -8.64 27.37 -58.24
CA GLU A 634 -8.07 26.05 -58.47
C GLU A 634 -9.10 24.92 -58.21
N PRO A 635 -9.06 23.83 -59.00
CA PRO A 635 -9.94 22.70 -58.79
C PRO A 635 -9.80 22.07 -57.38
N GLU A 636 -8.59 21.95 -56.86
CA GLU A 636 -8.28 21.43 -55.54
C GLU A 636 -8.92 22.28 -54.44
N ALA A 637 -8.92 23.62 -54.63
CA ALA A 637 -9.55 24.55 -53.67
C ALA A 637 -11.07 24.30 -53.59
N ARG A 638 -11.74 24.06 -54.73
CA ARG A 638 -13.18 23.78 -54.75
C ARG A 638 -13.55 22.47 -54.08
N LEU A 639 -12.73 21.44 -54.30
CA LEU A 639 -12.93 20.15 -53.65
C LEU A 639 -12.74 20.24 -52.11
N LEU A 640 -11.69 20.91 -51.68
CA LEU A 640 -11.46 21.13 -50.25
C LEU A 640 -12.59 21.95 -49.63
N LEU A 641 -13.02 23.04 -50.30
CA LEU A 641 -14.13 23.84 -49.80
C LEU A 641 -15.42 23.01 -49.65
N PHE A 642 -15.76 22.20 -50.64
CA PHE A 642 -16.94 21.34 -50.60
C PHE A 642 -16.91 20.38 -49.42
N ASN A 643 -15.74 19.77 -49.15
CA ASN A 643 -15.55 18.89 -48.00
C ASN A 643 -15.67 19.68 -46.67
N PHE A 644 -15.06 20.83 -46.56
CA PHE A 644 -15.18 21.67 -45.35
C PHE A 644 -16.60 22.11 -45.12
N GLU A 645 -17.38 22.50 -46.14
CA GLU A 645 -18.79 22.91 -46.04
C GLU A 645 -19.65 21.75 -45.54
N HIS A 646 -19.41 20.52 -46.02
CA HIS A 646 -20.10 19.33 -45.54
C HIS A 646 -19.93 19.15 -44.03
N TRP A 647 -18.68 19.15 -43.55
CA TRP A 647 -18.40 18.95 -42.10
C TRP A 647 -18.82 20.15 -41.26
N ALA A 648 -18.67 21.39 -41.73
CA ALA A 648 -19.09 22.60 -41.04
C ALA A 648 -20.61 22.70 -40.83
N ALA A 649 -21.40 22.04 -41.65
CA ALA A 649 -22.86 21.98 -41.50
C ALA A 649 -23.30 21.11 -40.31
N LEU A 650 -22.44 20.25 -39.79
CA LEU A 650 -22.79 19.29 -38.73
C LEU A 650 -22.67 19.93 -37.32
N PRO A 651 -23.64 19.70 -36.42
CA PRO A 651 -23.70 20.37 -35.15
C PRO A 651 -22.56 20.02 -34.20
N TYR A 652 -21.93 18.87 -34.39
CA TYR A 652 -20.84 18.35 -33.56
C TYR A 652 -19.43 18.74 -34.03
N SER A 653 -19.32 19.59 -35.09
CA SER A 653 -18.04 20.10 -35.59
C SER A 653 -17.69 21.51 -35.08
N ARG A 654 -18.57 22.16 -34.35
CA ARG A 654 -18.47 23.58 -33.97
C ARG A 654 -17.25 23.92 -33.13
N ALA A 655 -16.70 22.97 -32.43
CA ALA A 655 -15.48 23.17 -31.68
C ALA A 655 -14.24 23.39 -32.61
N PHE A 656 -14.23 22.78 -33.80
CA PHE A 656 -13.11 22.82 -34.71
C PHE A 656 -13.36 23.78 -35.90
N ILE A 657 -14.60 23.98 -36.30
CA ILE A 657 -14.99 24.88 -37.37
C ILE A 657 -15.98 25.88 -36.79
N ASP A 658 -15.49 27.10 -36.55
CA ASP A 658 -16.33 28.19 -36.04
C ASP A 658 -17.54 28.48 -36.97
N PRO A 659 -18.66 28.96 -36.41
CA PRO A 659 -19.79 29.39 -37.24
C PRO A 659 -19.39 30.53 -38.21
N PRO A 660 -20.22 30.80 -39.25
CA PRO A 660 -19.99 31.92 -40.15
C PRO A 660 -19.87 33.23 -39.38
N ARG A 661 -18.88 34.04 -39.77
CA ARG A 661 -18.57 35.32 -39.13
C ARG A 661 -19.70 36.32 -39.34
N ARG A 662 -20.00 37.12 -38.31
CA ARG A 662 -21.05 38.17 -38.35
C ARG A 662 -20.55 39.47 -39.00
N SER A 663 -19.23 39.75 -38.93
CA SER A 663 -18.55 40.90 -39.47
C SER A 663 -17.11 40.54 -39.88
N HIS A 664 -16.45 41.45 -40.58
CA HIS A 664 -15.06 41.26 -40.97
C HIS A 664 -14.10 41.14 -39.76
N ASP A 665 -14.41 41.84 -38.69
CA ASP A 665 -13.60 41.88 -37.46
C ASP A 665 -13.98 40.76 -36.45
N ASP A 666 -14.93 39.88 -36.80
CA ASP A 666 -15.32 38.75 -35.98
C ASP A 666 -14.33 37.61 -36.19
N ASP A 667 -13.50 37.32 -35.17
CA ASP A 667 -12.53 36.22 -35.17
C ASP A 667 -13.14 34.87 -34.72
N GLY A 668 -14.44 34.81 -34.56
CA GLY A 668 -15.16 33.59 -34.09
C GLY A 668 -14.90 33.28 -32.61
N TYR A 669 -14.96 32.01 -32.25
CA TYR A 669 -14.76 31.64 -30.86
C TYR A 669 -13.29 31.82 -30.43
N PRO A 670 -13.02 32.30 -29.20
CA PRO A 670 -11.66 32.35 -28.69
C PRO A 670 -11.07 30.94 -28.57
N PRO A 671 -9.75 30.78 -28.77
CA PRO A 671 -9.11 29.50 -28.55
C PRO A 671 -9.32 29.05 -27.11
N PHE A 672 -9.39 27.73 -26.89
CA PHE A 672 -9.60 27.19 -25.56
C PHE A 672 -8.36 27.37 -24.68
N ASP A 673 -7.19 27.47 -25.26
CA ASP A 673 -5.93 27.67 -24.57
C ASP A 673 -4.85 28.32 -25.45
N ASN A 674 -3.89 28.94 -24.76
CA ASN A 674 -2.66 29.42 -25.37
C ASN A 674 -1.48 28.67 -24.77
N ILE A 675 -0.89 27.74 -25.51
CA ILE A 675 0.15 26.83 -25.03
C ILE A 675 1.41 27.58 -24.56
N ALA A 676 1.81 28.64 -25.28
CA ALA A 676 2.97 29.43 -24.88
C ALA A 676 2.77 30.12 -23.53
N GLU A 677 1.58 30.64 -23.29
CA GLU A 677 1.21 31.23 -22.00
C GLU A 677 1.09 30.21 -20.88
N LEU A 678 0.59 29.02 -21.20
CA LEU A 678 0.53 27.90 -20.26
C LEU A 678 1.93 27.46 -19.82
N ALA A 679 2.85 27.26 -20.76
CA ALA A 679 4.22 26.85 -20.47
C ALA A 679 4.92 27.87 -19.55
N GLN A 680 4.79 29.15 -19.85
CA GLN A 680 5.36 30.24 -19.03
C GLN A 680 4.77 30.26 -17.61
N ARG A 681 3.45 30.07 -17.46
CA ARG A 681 2.78 30.01 -16.15
C ARG A 681 3.20 28.79 -15.33
N MET A 682 3.50 27.67 -16.00
CA MET A 682 3.97 26.45 -15.32
C MET A 682 5.42 26.56 -14.87
N GLU A 683 6.25 27.43 -15.50
CA GLU A 683 7.63 27.67 -15.06
C GLU A 683 7.70 28.28 -13.65
N ASP A 684 6.69 29.07 -13.25
CA ASP A 684 6.61 29.65 -11.89
C ASP A 684 6.41 28.58 -10.83
N GLY A 685 5.91 27.37 -11.19
CA GLY A 685 5.79 26.18 -10.33
C GLY A 685 4.89 26.35 -9.08
N THR A 686 4.06 27.39 -9.06
CA THR A 686 3.25 27.77 -7.89
C THR A 686 1.75 27.54 -8.08
N THR A 687 1.29 27.39 -9.32
CA THR A 687 -0.14 27.26 -9.61
C THR A 687 -0.40 25.97 -10.40
N PRO A 688 -1.26 25.07 -9.88
CA PRO A 688 -1.64 23.86 -10.61
C PRO A 688 -2.48 24.19 -11.85
N HIS A 689 -2.23 23.50 -12.95
CA HIS A 689 -2.96 23.67 -14.20
C HIS A 689 -3.53 22.34 -14.72
N ALA A 690 -4.71 22.41 -15.32
CA ALA A 690 -5.33 21.27 -15.98
C ALA A 690 -6.09 21.68 -17.24
N THR A 691 -6.28 20.72 -18.15
CA THR A 691 -7.19 20.85 -19.29
C THR A 691 -8.16 19.68 -19.30
N VAL A 692 -9.44 19.95 -19.45
CA VAL A 692 -10.49 18.95 -19.56
C VAL A 692 -11.16 19.04 -20.92
N PHE A 693 -10.98 17.97 -21.72
CA PHE A 693 -11.66 17.78 -23.00
C PHE A 693 -12.96 17.01 -22.75
N ARG A 694 -14.09 17.65 -22.83
CA ARG A 694 -15.39 17.01 -22.80
C ARG A 694 -15.72 16.45 -24.14
N THR A 695 -15.93 15.13 -24.21
CA THR A 695 -16.19 14.38 -25.46
C THR A 695 -17.61 13.80 -25.49
N ASN A 696 -18.48 14.24 -24.59
CA ASN A 696 -19.88 13.86 -24.63
C ASN A 696 -20.52 14.27 -25.97
N GLY A 697 -21.19 13.32 -26.62
CA GLY A 697 -21.76 13.55 -27.98
C GLY A 697 -20.84 13.10 -29.14
N LEU A 698 -19.65 12.60 -28.86
CA LEU A 698 -18.70 12.02 -29.83
C LEU A 698 -18.66 10.49 -29.68
N PRO A 699 -19.54 9.74 -30.33
CA PRO A 699 -19.60 8.28 -30.20
C PRO A 699 -18.45 7.60 -30.93
N VAL A 700 -17.83 6.61 -30.29
CA VAL A 700 -16.81 5.78 -30.90
C VAL A 700 -17.45 4.60 -31.63
N TYR A 701 -16.99 4.32 -32.85
CA TYR A 701 -17.40 3.14 -33.59
C TYR A 701 -16.70 1.90 -33.05
N ARG A 702 -17.48 0.92 -32.65
CA ARG A 702 -16.97 -0.36 -32.08
C ARG A 702 -17.15 -1.57 -33.03
N GLY A 703 -17.66 -1.35 -34.25
CA GLY A 703 -17.88 -2.41 -35.22
C GLY A 703 -16.58 -2.88 -35.88
N LYS A 704 -16.52 -4.17 -36.24
CA LYS A 704 -15.36 -4.74 -36.95
C LYS A 704 -15.26 -4.28 -38.43
N ASN A 705 -16.34 -3.75 -39.02
CA ASN A 705 -16.36 -3.31 -40.42
C ASN A 705 -16.29 -1.77 -40.49
N PRO A 706 -15.17 -1.18 -40.93
CA PRO A 706 -15.02 0.29 -41.04
C PRO A 706 -16.11 0.98 -41.86
N LYS A 707 -16.68 0.30 -42.85
CA LYS A 707 -17.75 0.84 -43.69
C LYS A 707 -19.08 1.05 -42.95
N GLY A 708 -19.22 0.56 -41.74
CA GLY A 708 -20.39 0.78 -40.88
C GLY A 708 -20.29 2.04 -40.01
N ALA A 709 -19.19 2.76 -40.06
CA ALA A 709 -19.00 3.99 -39.28
C ALA A 709 -19.83 5.14 -39.90
N THR A 710 -20.60 5.82 -39.06
CA THR A 710 -21.32 7.05 -39.47
C THR A 710 -20.36 8.24 -39.54
N ASP A 711 -20.77 9.32 -40.18
CA ASP A 711 -19.97 10.57 -40.22
C ASP A 711 -19.64 11.07 -38.82
N GLN A 712 -20.58 10.95 -37.86
CA GLN A 712 -20.33 11.31 -36.47
C GLN A 712 -19.23 10.42 -35.84
N ASN A 713 -19.14 9.13 -36.19
CA ASN A 713 -18.06 8.26 -35.70
C ASN A 713 -16.72 8.62 -36.36
N LYS A 714 -16.70 8.94 -37.66
CA LYS A 714 -15.47 9.40 -38.34
C LYS A 714 -14.98 10.71 -37.75
N TRP A 715 -15.89 11.65 -37.52
CA TRP A 715 -15.58 12.91 -36.85
C TRP A 715 -15.01 12.70 -35.44
N ALA A 716 -15.66 11.87 -34.65
CA ALA A 716 -15.22 11.55 -33.30
C ALA A 716 -13.79 10.98 -33.28
N ALA A 717 -13.47 10.06 -34.19
CA ALA A 717 -12.12 9.50 -34.31
C ALA A 717 -11.07 10.59 -34.63
N ALA A 718 -11.38 11.49 -35.57
CA ALA A 718 -10.50 12.61 -35.90
C ALA A 718 -10.31 13.56 -34.70
N VAL A 719 -11.37 13.83 -33.93
CA VAL A 719 -11.30 14.66 -32.71
C VAL A 719 -10.44 14.01 -31.66
N TYR A 720 -10.59 12.71 -31.38
CA TYR A 720 -9.74 12.00 -30.39
C TYR A 720 -8.26 12.00 -30.83
N GLY A 721 -7.98 11.81 -32.15
CA GLY A 721 -6.62 11.95 -32.68
C GLY A 721 -6.05 13.35 -32.48
N SER A 722 -6.88 14.39 -32.69
CA SER A 722 -6.46 15.79 -32.48
C SER A 722 -6.21 16.08 -30.98
N ILE A 723 -7.05 15.58 -30.08
CA ILE A 723 -6.83 15.68 -28.61
C ILE A 723 -5.50 15.04 -28.24
N ALA A 724 -5.20 13.85 -28.78
CA ALA A 724 -3.95 13.15 -28.52
C ALA A 724 -2.74 13.97 -28.98
N ARG A 725 -2.75 14.48 -30.21
CA ARG A 725 -1.66 15.31 -30.76
C ARG A 725 -1.48 16.62 -29.98
N MET A 726 -2.57 17.33 -29.70
CA MET A 726 -2.55 18.56 -28.92
C MET A 726 -2.01 18.32 -27.51
N THR A 727 -2.40 17.20 -26.87
CA THR A 727 -1.91 16.83 -25.54
C THR A 727 -0.43 16.46 -25.56
N ALA A 728 0.01 15.64 -26.53
CA ALA A 728 1.41 15.28 -26.69
C ALA A 728 2.29 16.51 -26.94
N PHE A 729 1.83 17.44 -27.80
CA PHE A 729 2.54 18.70 -28.03
C PHE A 729 2.63 19.53 -26.73
N ARG A 730 1.57 19.66 -25.95
CA ARG A 730 1.61 20.36 -24.65
C ARG A 730 2.60 19.73 -23.69
N PHE A 731 2.59 18.41 -23.58
CA PHE A 731 3.52 17.69 -22.71
C PHE A 731 4.98 17.93 -23.09
N SER A 732 5.28 18.08 -24.39
CA SER A 732 6.63 18.41 -24.87
C SER A 732 7.07 19.84 -24.53
N GLN A 733 6.13 20.77 -24.28
CA GLN A 733 6.43 22.17 -23.96
C GLN A 733 6.53 22.43 -22.45
N ILE A 734 5.96 21.54 -21.63
CA ILE A 734 5.93 21.69 -20.17
C ILE A 734 7.06 20.87 -19.56
N ARG A 735 7.89 21.50 -18.73
CA ARG A 735 8.94 20.81 -18.01
C ARG A 735 8.38 20.04 -16.82
N GLY A 736 8.77 18.78 -16.68
CA GLY A 736 8.38 17.90 -15.58
C GLY A 736 7.15 17.05 -15.90
N THR A 737 6.70 16.33 -14.89
CA THR A 737 5.65 15.31 -15.01
C THR A 737 4.34 15.89 -15.50
N CYS A 738 3.80 15.37 -16.60
CA CYS A 738 2.47 15.61 -17.11
C CYS A 738 1.67 14.30 -17.13
N VAL A 739 0.41 14.36 -16.78
CA VAL A 739 -0.43 13.16 -16.67
C VAL A 739 -1.67 13.27 -17.54
N PHE A 740 -1.89 12.24 -18.36
CA PHE A 740 -3.10 12.11 -19.15
C PHE A 740 -4.10 11.19 -18.43
N PHE A 741 -5.30 11.68 -18.15
CA PHE A 741 -6.38 10.95 -17.49
C PHE A 741 -7.46 10.54 -18.47
N ALA A 742 -7.82 9.26 -18.45
CA ALA A 742 -8.95 8.72 -19.22
C ALA A 742 -9.79 7.83 -18.30
N ASP A 743 -10.91 8.33 -17.78
CA ASP A 743 -11.76 7.56 -16.84
C ASP A 743 -12.45 6.36 -17.52
N GLU A 744 -12.59 6.40 -18.84
CA GLU A 744 -13.11 5.28 -19.63
C GLU A 744 -12.27 5.11 -20.90
N ILE A 745 -11.25 4.25 -20.84
CA ILE A 745 -10.30 4.03 -21.93
C ILE A 745 -10.96 3.44 -23.19
N SER A 746 -12.08 2.76 -23.04
CA SER A 746 -12.82 2.14 -24.14
C SER A 746 -13.22 3.14 -25.25
N PHE A 747 -13.33 4.43 -24.90
CA PHE A 747 -13.61 5.49 -25.88
C PHE A 747 -12.40 5.88 -26.72
N LEU A 748 -11.20 5.54 -26.27
CA LEU A 748 -9.94 5.83 -26.96
C LEU A 748 -9.41 4.64 -27.75
N LYS A 749 -9.99 3.44 -27.52
CA LYS A 749 -9.59 2.18 -28.16
C LYS A 749 -9.75 2.24 -29.68
N GLY A 750 -8.75 1.75 -30.40
CA GLY A 750 -8.76 1.70 -31.86
C GLY A 750 -8.35 3.01 -32.56
N ASN A 751 -7.97 4.05 -31.82
CA ASN A 751 -7.37 5.24 -32.41
C ASN A 751 -5.85 5.14 -32.33
N GLU A 752 -5.18 4.96 -33.46
CA GLU A 752 -3.72 4.77 -33.54
C GLU A 752 -2.94 5.97 -32.98
N ASP A 753 -3.42 7.19 -33.21
CA ASP A 753 -2.76 8.40 -32.68
C ASP A 753 -2.80 8.44 -31.14
N VAL A 754 -3.93 8.04 -30.53
CA VAL A 754 -4.05 7.96 -29.07
C VAL A 754 -3.11 6.90 -28.54
N VAL A 755 -3.10 5.72 -29.14
CA VAL A 755 -2.23 4.61 -28.72
C VAL A 755 -0.76 5.00 -28.83
N GLU A 756 -0.35 5.54 -29.96
CA GLU A 756 1.05 5.87 -30.20
C GLU A 756 1.52 7.08 -29.37
N LEU A 757 0.74 8.15 -29.32
CA LEU A 757 1.18 9.41 -28.70
C LEU A 757 0.97 9.49 -27.19
N LEU A 758 -0.08 8.85 -26.65
CA LEU A 758 -0.43 8.97 -25.24
C LEU A 758 -0.17 7.69 -24.43
N ILE A 759 0.00 6.55 -25.10
CA ILE A 759 0.22 5.26 -24.43
C ILE A 759 1.65 4.78 -24.68
N ARG A 760 2.06 4.59 -25.94
CA ARG A 760 3.38 4.06 -26.28
C ARG A 760 4.49 5.10 -26.22
N SER A 761 4.20 6.35 -26.61
CA SER A 761 5.21 7.42 -26.60
C SER A 761 5.63 7.83 -25.20
N PRO A 762 4.74 7.95 -24.19
CA PRO A 762 5.16 8.09 -22.80
C PRO A 762 6.06 6.95 -22.29
N ASP A 763 5.85 5.72 -22.76
CA ASP A 763 6.70 4.59 -22.37
C ASP A 763 8.10 4.63 -23.01
N ARG A 764 8.24 5.16 -24.22
CA ARG A 764 9.51 5.21 -24.96
C ARG A 764 10.25 6.53 -24.82
N ILE A 765 9.53 7.65 -24.85
CA ILE A 765 10.08 9.01 -24.81
C ILE A 765 9.81 9.66 -23.45
N GLY A 766 8.67 9.35 -22.84
CA GLY A 766 8.20 9.93 -21.59
C GLY A 766 9.04 9.61 -20.36
N ARG A 767 9.84 8.52 -20.38
CA ARG A 767 10.84 8.28 -19.31
C ARG A 767 11.80 9.46 -19.16
N LYS A 768 12.09 10.21 -20.24
CA LYS A 768 12.93 11.40 -20.18
C LYS A 768 12.18 12.63 -19.66
N ASP A 769 10.86 12.70 -19.90
CA ASP A 769 10.03 13.87 -19.60
C ASP A 769 9.10 13.65 -18.39
N GLY A 770 9.03 12.43 -17.86
CA GLY A 770 8.20 12.09 -16.69
C GLY A 770 6.69 12.00 -16.98
N ASN A 771 6.28 11.83 -18.23
CA ASN A 771 4.87 11.80 -18.62
C ASN A 771 4.29 10.39 -18.52
N PHE A 772 3.02 10.25 -18.08
CA PHE A 772 2.35 8.96 -17.98
C PHE A 772 0.83 9.04 -18.15
N LEU A 773 0.20 7.87 -18.31
CA LEU A 773 -1.23 7.67 -18.44
C LEU A 773 -1.83 7.17 -17.12
N ALA A 774 -2.98 7.72 -16.71
CA ALA A 774 -3.84 7.17 -15.67
C ALA A 774 -5.20 6.83 -16.29
N ALA A 775 -5.44 5.55 -16.53
CA ALA A 775 -6.61 5.07 -17.25
C ALA A 775 -7.57 4.27 -16.38
N GLY A 776 -8.86 4.35 -16.69
CA GLY A 776 -9.89 3.53 -16.12
C GLY A 776 -10.72 2.81 -17.18
N SER A 777 -11.23 1.62 -16.85
CA SER A 777 -12.27 0.93 -17.64
C SER A 777 -13.21 0.12 -16.75
N GLN A 778 -14.42 -0.11 -17.26
CA GLN A 778 -15.36 -1.02 -16.61
C GLN A 778 -14.99 -2.49 -16.88
N HIS A 779 -14.28 -2.76 -17.96
CA HIS A 779 -13.87 -4.09 -18.38
C HIS A 779 -12.34 -4.16 -18.49
N ALA A 780 -11.74 -5.15 -17.86
CA ALA A 780 -10.29 -5.36 -17.93
C ALA A 780 -9.81 -5.69 -19.36
N ASP A 781 -10.67 -6.32 -20.17
CA ASP A 781 -10.40 -6.66 -21.58
C ASP A 781 -10.26 -5.44 -22.50
N ASP A 782 -10.57 -4.24 -22.01
CA ASP A 782 -10.28 -3.00 -22.73
C ASP A 782 -8.78 -2.67 -22.76
N TYR A 783 -8.02 -3.25 -21.84
CA TYR A 783 -6.56 -3.19 -21.80
C TYR A 783 -5.98 -4.34 -22.63
N ASP A 784 -5.84 -4.09 -23.94
CA ASP A 784 -5.27 -5.04 -24.90
C ASP A 784 -3.73 -5.03 -24.87
N GLU A 785 -3.10 -5.66 -25.87
CA GLU A 785 -1.64 -5.74 -26.01
C GLU A 785 -0.93 -4.36 -26.02
N ASN A 786 -1.64 -3.29 -26.38
CA ASN A 786 -1.08 -1.94 -26.36
C ASN A 786 -0.83 -1.40 -24.95
N TYR A 787 -1.51 -1.98 -23.95
CA TYR A 787 -1.41 -1.62 -22.55
C TYR A 787 -0.57 -2.61 -21.73
N ALA A 788 0.02 -3.63 -22.37
CA ALA A 788 0.81 -4.67 -21.68
C ALA A 788 2.02 -4.11 -20.91
N MET A 789 2.52 -2.92 -21.31
CA MET A 789 3.64 -2.25 -20.64
C MET A 789 3.25 -1.52 -19.35
N ILE A 790 1.96 -1.44 -19.01
CA ILE A 790 1.50 -0.80 -17.77
C ILE A 790 1.73 -1.75 -16.60
N GLU A 791 2.61 -1.36 -15.71
CA GLU A 791 2.99 -2.16 -14.54
C GLU A 791 2.07 -1.91 -13.35
N LYS A 792 1.64 -0.65 -13.14
CA LYS A 792 0.79 -0.28 -11.99
C LYS A 792 -0.68 -0.52 -12.32
N LYS A 793 -1.32 -1.45 -11.63
CA LYS A 793 -2.68 -1.89 -11.96
C LYS A 793 -3.59 -1.87 -10.73
N GLY A 794 -4.81 -1.40 -10.92
CA GLY A 794 -5.85 -1.40 -9.90
C GLY A 794 -7.07 -2.21 -10.31
N ALA A 795 -7.63 -3.00 -9.41
CA ALA A 795 -8.91 -3.66 -9.61
C ALA A 795 -9.85 -3.35 -8.45
N LEU A 796 -11.04 -2.84 -8.78
CA LEU A 796 -12.11 -2.63 -7.82
C LEU A 796 -13.18 -3.71 -7.96
N GLY A 797 -14.19 -3.69 -7.09
CA GLY A 797 -15.24 -4.70 -7.09
C GLY A 797 -15.89 -4.91 -8.46
N GLN A 798 -16.15 -6.17 -8.81
CA GLN A 798 -16.82 -6.59 -10.03
C GLN A 798 -18.24 -7.13 -9.74
N LYS A 799 -19.06 -7.26 -10.77
CA LYS A 799 -20.46 -7.73 -10.63
C LYS A 799 -20.69 -9.12 -11.19
N THR A 800 -19.89 -9.54 -12.16
CA THR A 800 -20.02 -10.85 -12.83
C THR A 800 -18.75 -11.67 -12.65
N ARG A 801 -18.89 -12.99 -12.80
CA ARG A 801 -17.77 -13.92 -12.70
C ARG A 801 -16.74 -13.69 -13.81
N GLU A 802 -17.18 -13.41 -15.02
CA GLU A 802 -16.32 -13.16 -16.19
C GLU A 802 -15.46 -11.92 -15.97
N ASN A 803 -16.09 -10.82 -15.53
CA ASN A 803 -15.36 -9.59 -15.23
C ASN A 803 -14.41 -9.74 -14.02
N ALA A 804 -14.78 -10.57 -13.04
CA ALA A 804 -13.90 -10.86 -11.91
C ALA A 804 -12.66 -11.66 -12.34
N ILE A 805 -12.83 -12.65 -13.23
CA ILE A 805 -11.72 -13.41 -13.81
C ILE A 805 -10.78 -12.47 -14.59
N ALA A 806 -11.33 -11.64 -15.47
CA ALA A 806 -10.55 -10.68 -16.24
C ALA A 806 -9.82 -9.67 -15.34
N ALA A 807 -10.47 -9.21 -14.27
CA ALA A 807 -9.87 -8.30 -13.30
C ALA A 807 -8.73 -8.95 -12.49
N LEU A 808 -8.86 -10.22 -12.07
CA LEU A 808 -7.79 -10.95 -11.40
C LEU A 808 -6.58 -11.11 -12.32
N SER A 809 -6.80 -11.51 -13.58
CA SER A 809 -5.73 -11.63 -14.58
C SER A 809 -5.06 -10.27 -14.84
N HIS A 810 -5.84 -9.18 -14.86
CA HIS A 810 -5.31 -7.83 -15.05
C HIS A 810 -4.32 -7.41 -13.95
N ILE A 811 -4.57 -7.78 -12.70
CA ILE A 811 -3.70 -7.45 -11.55
C ILE A 811 -2.69 -8.55 -11.22
N ASP A 812 -2.42 -9.46 -12.14
CA ASP A 812 -1.46 -10.56 -12.02
C ASP A 812 -1.73 -11.49 -10.82
N MET A 813 -3.03 -11.77 -10.57
CA MET A 813 -3.48 -12.68 -9.53
C MET A 813 -4.02 -13.99 -10.13
N PRO A 814 -3.83 -15.13 -9.45
CA PRO A 814 -4.37 -16.40 -9.92
C PRO A 814 -5.91 -16.41 -9.91
N VAL A 815 -6.49 -17.12 -10.86
CA VAL A 815 -7.93 -17.27 -10.96
C VAL A 815 -8.39 -18.41 -10.04
N LEU A 816 -8.74 -18.06 -8.80
CA LEU A 816 -9.25 -18.96 -7.77
C LEU A 816 -10.68 -18.58 -7.40
N ASP A 817 -11.54 -19.59 -7.13
CA ASP A 817 -12.93 -19.34 -6.74
C ASP A 817 -13.05 -18.47 -5.48
N SER A 818 -12.13 -18.63 -4.53
CA SER A 818 -12.07 -17.80 -3.32
C SER A 818 -11.77 -16.32 -3.63
N LEU A 819 -10.88 -16.04 -4.61
CA LEU A 819 -10.55 -14.68 -5.01
C LEU A 819 -11.66 -14.06 -5.88
N ILE A 820 -12.31 -14.87 -6.71
CA ILE A 820 -13.49 -14.45 -7.48
C ILE A 820 -14.61 -14.02 -6.52
N ASP A 821 -14.92 -14.86 -5.50
CA ASP A 821 -15.90 -14.49 -4.48
C ASP A 821 -15.51 -13.22 -3.72
N MET A 822 -14.26 -13.09 -3.39
CA MET A 822 -13.73 -11.91 -2.69
C MET A 822 -13.92 -10.62 -3.50
N ILE A 823 -13.62 -10.64 -4.81
CA ILE A 823 -13.73 -9.46 -5.67
C ILE A 823 -15.20 -9.06 -5.93
N ILE A 824 -16.10 -10.04 -5.99
CA ILE A 824 -17.53 -9.81 -6.26
C ILE A 824 -18.28 -9.40 -4.98
N ASN A 825 -18.12 -10.18 -3.92
CA ASN A 825 -18.99 -10.13 -2.73
C ASN A 825 -18.36 -9.47 -1.52
N GLN A 826 -17.02 -9.48 -1.41
CA GLN A 826 -16.33 -9.00 -0.22
C GLN A 826 -15.61 -7.66 -0.42
N THR A 827 -15.46 -7.20 -1.67
CA THR A 827 -14.83 -5.93 -2.01
C THR A 827 -15.92 -4.85 -2.15
N SER A 828 -15.89 -3.83 -1.29
CA SER A 828 -16.93 -2.80 -1.19
C SER A 828 -18.34 -3.43 -1.13
N PRO A 829 -18.64 -4.30 -0.16
CA PRO A 829 -19.89 -5.02 -0.10
C PRO A 829 -21.07 -4.07 0.06
N PRO A 830 -22.25 -4.42 -0.42
CA PRO A 830 -23.46 -3.65 -0.21
C PRO A 830 -23.80 -3.58 1.28
N ASP A 831 -24.46 -2.48 1.65
CA ASP A 831 -25.01 -2.33 2.99
C ASP A 831 -26.15 -3.35 3.23
N PRO A 832 -26.20 -4.06 4.37
CA PRO A 832 -27.24 -5.04 4.65
C PRO A 832 -28.65 -4.45 4.65
N ASP A 833 -28.80 -3.22 5.11
CA ASP A 833 -30.10 -2.55 5.22
C ASP A 833 -30.50 -1.83 3.92
N ASN A 834 -29.53 -1.44 3.11
CA ASN A 834 -29.74 -0.78 1.82
C ASN A 834 -28.75 -1.29 0.75
N PRO A 835 -29.10 -2.34 0.00
CA PRO A 835 -28.20 -2.94 -0.99
C PRO A 835 -27.79 -2.02 -2.16
N LYS A 836 -28.38 -0.83 -2.27
CA LYS A 836 -28.03 0.16 -3.31
C LYS A 836 -26.79 0.98 -2.97
N ILE A 837 -26.36 0.97 -1.71
CA ILE A 837 -25.20 1.69 -1.24
C ILE A 837 -24.12 0.71 -0.73
N VAL A 838 -22.89 1.14 -0.72
CA VAL A 838 -21.79 0.39 -0.11
C VAL A 838 -21.84 0.56 1.40
N ARG A 839 -21.58 -0.51 2.15
CA ARG A 839 -21.52 -0.52 3.61
C ARG A 839 -20.57 0.58 4.11
N ALA A 840 -20.98 1.31 5.15
CA ALA A 840 -20.19 2.37 5.75
C ALA A 840 -18.77 1.88 6.13
N GLY A 841 -17.77 2.70 5.85
CA GLY A 841 -16.36 2.36 6.08
C GLY A 841 -15.72 1.39 5.06
N ARG A 842 -16.51 0.82 4.12
CA ARG A 842 -16.02 -0.15 3.12
C ARG A 842 -15.99 0.42 1.69
N HIS A 843 -16.14 1.75 1.53
CA HIS A 843 -16.06 2.41 0.23
C HIS A 843 -14.65 2.39 -0.33
N GLY A 844 -14.53 2.23 -1.64
CA GLY A 844 -13.25 2.31 -2.35
C GLY A 844 -12.31 1.12 -2.07
N GLU A 845 -12.80 0.00 -1.56
CA GLU A 845 -11.99 -1.21 -1.46
C GLU A 845 -11.70 -1.79 -2.84
N GLY A 846 -10.51 -2.32 -2.99
CA GLY A 846 -10.01 -2.88 -4.23
C GLY A 846 -8.68 -3.58 -4.02
N TRP A 847 -7.95 -3.69 -5.11
CA TRP A 847 -6.64 -4.29 -5.19
C TRP A 847 -5.69 -3.32 -5.89
N TRP A 848 -4.45 -3.31 -5.44
CA TRP A 848 -3.39 -2.54 -6.04
C TRP A 848 -2.18 -3.42 -6.31
N ASN A 849 -1.73 -3.41 -7.56
CA ASN A 849 -0.48 -4.01 -8.01
C ASN A 849 0.49 -2.86 -8.32
N ASP A 850 1.63 -2.83 -7.67
CA ASP A 850 2.67 -1.80 -7.86
C ASP A 850 3.71 -2.17 -8.94
N GLY A 851 3.50 -3.29 -9.65
CA GLY A 851 4.42 -3.88 -10.61
C GLY A 851 5.26 -5.02 -10.02
N THR A 852 5.25 -5.20 -8.71
CA THR A 852 5.99 -6.28 -8.02
C THR A 852 5.09 -7.16 -7.19
N ILE A 853 4.15 -6.59 -6.48
CA ILE A 853 3.24 -7.30 -5.59
C ILE A 853 1.82 -6.73 -5.67
N THR A 854 0.84 -7.62 -5.60
CA THR A 854 -0.57 -7.25 -5.52
C THR A 854 -1.03 -7.34 -4.07
N VAL A 855 -1.72 -6.31 -3.57
CA VAL A 855 -2.33 -6.31 -2.24
C VAL A 855 -3.78 -5.82 -2.29
N ARG A 856 -4.60 -6.32 -1.39
CA ARG A 856 -5.92 -5.71 -1.14
C ARG A 856 -5.70 -4.35 -0.50
N CYS A 857 -6.48 -3.39 -0.92
CA CYS A 857 -6.36 -2.04 -0.41
C CYS A 857 -7.74 -1.36 -0.28
N GLN A 858 -7.74 -0.23 0.38
CA GLN A 858 -8.84 0.72 0.36
C GLN A 858 -8.28 2.06 -0.10
N TYR A 859 -8.73 2.55 -1.25
CA TYR A 859 -8.29 3.84 -1.77
C TYR A 859 -8.63 4.95 -0.80
N PHE A 860 -7.71 5.87 -0.67
CA PHE A 860 -7.78 6.97 0.30
C PHE A 860 -9.02 7.84 0.01
N PRO A 861 -9.72 8.32 1.03
CA PRO A 861 -10.78 9.31 0.83
C PRO A 861 -10.16 10.65 0.42
N ILE A 862 -10.89 11.45 -0.33
CA ILE A 862 -10.53 12.85 -0.53
C ILE A 862 -10.72 13.56 0.82
N LEU A 863 -9.62 13.95 1.45
CA LEU A 863 -9.59 14.43 2.84
C LEU A 863 -10.46 15.68 3.05
N SER A 864 -10.48 16.61 2.08
CA SER A 864 -11.31 17.77 2.13
C SER A 864 -12.79 17.41 1.90
N ALA A 865 -13.63 17.61 2.90
CA ALA A 865 -15.08 17.38 2.79
C ALA A 865 -15.73 18.21 1.68
N VAL A 866 -15.22 19.40 1.40
CA VAL A 866 -15.68 20.25 0.29
C VAL A 866 -15.37 19.60 -1.04
N LEU A 867 -14.12 19.19 -1.27
CA LEU A 867 -13.70 18.54 -2.52
C LEU A 867 -14.34 17.17 -2.71
N ALA A 868 -14.55 16.42 -1.63
CA ALA A 868 -15.24 15.12 -1.69
C ALA A 868 -16.64 15.24 -2.30
N ARG A 869 -17.36 16.35 -2.03
CA ARG A 869 -18.67 16.64 -2.64
C ARG A 869 -18.59 16.84 -4.16
N PHE A 870 -17.55 17.51 -4.65
CA PHE A 870 -17.33 17.70 -6.09
C PHE A 870 -16.81 16.43 -6.78
N ALA A 871 -16.23 15.51 -6.04
CA ALA A 871 -15.79 14.23 -6.55
C ALA A 871 -16.91 13.18 -6.61
N ASP A 872 -18.02 13.37 -5.90
CA ASP A 872 -19.13 12.42 -5.83
C ASP A 872 -19.84 12.31 -7.18
N THR A 873 -19.87 11.12 -7.75
CA THR A 873 -20.54 10.79 -9.02
C THR A 873 -21.90 10.10 -8.82
N THR A 874 -22.41 10.05 -7.58
CA THR A 874 -23.73 9.47 -7.28
C THR A 874 -24.81 10.36 -7.87
N THR A 875 -25.62 9.82 -8.77
CA THR A 875 -26.61 10.57 -9.58
C THR A 875 -27.50 11.54 -8.77
N SER A 876 -27.86 11.18 -7.54
CA SER A 876 -28.70 12.01 -6.66
C SER A 876 -27.96 13.14 -5.96
N ARG A 877 -26.63 13.06 -5.86
CA ARG A 877 -25.79 14.03 -5.11
C ARG A 877 -24.80 14.78 -6.00
N MET A 878 -24.61 14.32 -7.23
CA MET A 878 -23.64 14.82 -8.16
C MET A 878 -23.90 16.30 -8.50
N ILE A 879 -22.82 17.07 -8.45
CA ILE A 879 -22.78 18.45 -8.97
C ILE A 879 -22.51 18.37 -10.47
N ARG A 880 -23.29 19.08 -11.26
CA ARG A 880 -23.20 19.11 -12.73
C ARG A 880 -22.50 20.38 -13.20
N GLU A 881 -21.88 20.35 -14.36
CA GLU A 881 -21.33 21.57 -14.99
C GLU A 881 -22.39 22.66 -15.18
N SER A 882 -23.64 22.30 -15.44
CA SER A 882 -24.77 23.26 -15.54
C SER A 882 -25.08 23.98 -14.23
N ASP A 883 -24.62 23.45 -13.08
CA ASP A 883 -24.80 24.07 -11.76
C ASP A 883 -23.74 25.14 -11.46
N LEU A 884 -22.72 25.29 -12.32
CA LEU A 884 -21.64 26.26 -12.18
C LEU A 884 -21.98 27.57 -12.87
N ASP A 885 -21.48 28.68 -12.31
CA ASP A 885 -21.47 30.01 -12.94
C ASP A 885 -20.28 30.15 -13.94
N GLU A 886 -20.16 31.31 -14.56
CA GLU A 886 -19.08 31.63 -15.51
C GLU A 886 -17.67 31.61 -14.91
N HIS A 887 -17.56 31.62 -13.58
CA HIS A 887 -16.31 31.54 -12.83
C HIS A 887 -16.02 30.11 -12.32
N GLY A 888 -16.88 29.12 -12.62
CA GLY A 888 -16.74 27.74 -12.13
C GLY A 888 -17.18 27.51 -10.69
N SER A 889 -17.85 28.50 -10.07
CA SER A 889 -18.41 28.41 -8.74
C SER A 889 -19.87 27.92 -8.77
N LEU A 890 -20.34 27.31 -7.66
CA LEU A 890 -21.72 26.87 -7.57
C LEU A 890 -22.69 28.06 -7.58
N ARG A 891 -23.67 28.05 -8.48
CA ARG A 891 -24.77 29.00 -8.48
C ARG A 891 -25.54 28.91 -7.17
N SER A 892 -26.01 30.05 -6.62
CA SER A 892 -26.71 30.13 -5.32
C SER A 892 -27.89 29.16 -5.22
N ALA A 893 -28.66 28.99 -6.28
CA ALA A 893 -29.80 28.07 -6.32
C ALA A 893 -29.38 26.60 -6.29
N ALA A 894 -28.23 26.26 -6.85
CA ALA A 894 -27.65 24.92 -6.82
C ALA A 894 -27.05 24.63 -5.44
N ALA A 895 -26.35 25.59 -4.84
CA ALA A 895 -25.77 25.47 -3.50
C ALA A 895 -26.83 25.13 -2.44
N GLY A 896 -27.99 25.74 -2.50
CA GLY A 896 -29.11 25.43 -1.59
C GLY A 896 -29.64 24.01 -1.74
N ARG A 897 -29.80 23.51 -2.98
CA ARG A 897 -30.25 22.14 -3.23
C ARG A 897 -29.23 21.09 -2.72
N HIS A 898 -27.95 21.34 -2.95
CA HIS A 898 -26.89 20.42 -2.51
C HIS A 898 -26.70 20.44 -0.99
N ALA A 899 -26.92 21.57 -0.32
CA ALA A 899 -26.93 21.65 1.15
C ALA A 899 -28.08 20.81 1.75
N ALA A 900 -29.30 20.96 1.24
CA ALA A 900 -30.46 20.20 1.69
C ALA A 900 -30.31 18.68 1.47
N ASN A 901 -29.71 18.26 0.35
CA ASN A 901 -29.42 16.86 0.07
C ASN A 901 -28.30 16.27 0.98
N ALA A 902 -27.39 17.11 1.46
CA ALA A 902 -26.34 16.69 2.38
C ALA A 902 -26.87 16.53 3.83
N GLU A 903 -27.86 17.31 4.23
CA GLU A 903 -28.52 17.17 5.53
C GLU A 903 -29.50 15.99 5.57
N ALA A 904 -30.04 15.58 4.43
CA ALA A 904 -30.96 14.45 4.31
C ALA A 904 -30.28 13.09 4.15
N ALA A 905 -28.94 13.04 4.06
CA ALA A 905 -28.12 11.85 3.83
C ALA A 905 -27.23 11.53 5.02
#